data_b5b94e8ba7011da153d16d5b3b205082
#
_entry.id   b5b94e8ba7011da153d16d5b3b205082
#
_cell.length_a   1.000
_cell.length_b   1.000
_cell.length_c   1.000
_cell.angle_alpha   90.00
_cell.angle_beta   90.00
_cell.angle_gamma   90.00
#
_symmetry.space_group_name_H-M   'P 1'
#
loop_
_entity.id
_entity.type
_entity.pdbx_description
1 polymer ?
#
loop_
_entity_poly.entity_id
_entity_poly.type
_entity_poly.pdbx_seq_one_letter_code
_entity_poly.pdbx_strand_id
1 'polypeptide(L)'
;MKNFIYSAIFILLNLKRFFICVLVLFLFSCKEILPPDGYLMQPACNFYTAVIEREGKELPDFSCPPVLISGIKVEGCPENLQWYTSNPKDYSSSALKKGGKFYAYLNDIPDTFRYVGPGANDETRKLFNTQMPFLWLSQETLEFMPCAATCWALDIQNKTVYYKLNENMFWSDGVPCTANDWLFAAKFLKSKLIVDPLQNYRAKNLEIKKINDYCVSVKYLGEQVYSEYELLDITNFKPIAEHFYGGEIPKNWIEKYNRIVEPTTGPYILTEYDINHGLKFTKVKNWWAHSYPHFKGVANFDEIYYRIIVGRKAPAFRKFALGMFDIIHIDNYIEWDSAETSANVKEGFVNLWKGFYVPVSGPTGIFFNTQAKPLDNIFVRQGLYYAIDMDGLIDKAFAGQRKRLHTMGVGQTWGKAEFNNPDIVKPSFNPQKAMEFFAKAGYKTLNSSGILVNDKGEELSFFIFFKDEQEREIFGFLYAQALKAGVNLEFKYYSGGMTNKISSRDYQAWWGALPSYRIPDNYTLLHSSFANKKTFENFFGYSNPELDRLLERFNESGLTYEEKAVINREIEKIVDEAALMVPSYYKNTIDVMAWKWICFPSWLNMRYQNNLDNPMFGYMWFDAEIEAECKKAKAENKMLEENSYSLSGRYK
;
A
#
# COMPACT_ATOMS: atom_id res chain seq x y z
N MET A 1 34.96 39.31 49.48
CA MET A 1 33.64 38.90 49.98
C MET A 1 32.47 39.35 49.08
N LYS A 2 32.45 40.57 48.52
CA LYS A 2 31.33 41.01 47.62
C LYS A 2 31.19 40.22 46.32
N ASN A 3 32.26 39.81 45.68
CA ASN A 3 32.19 39.05 44.42
C ASN A 3 31.72 37.59 44.58
N PHE A 4 31.86 37.02 45.78
CA PHE A 4 31.40 35.66 46.06
C PHE A 4 29.88 35.61 46.28
N ILE A 5 29.31 36.69 46.83
CA ILE A 5 27.87 36.80 47.09
C ILE A 5 27.11 37.01 45.77
N TYR A 6 27.65 37.77 44.80
CA TYR A 6 27.01 37.98 43.50
C TYR A 6 27.02 36.68 42.64
N SER A 7 28.09 35.90 42.69
CA SER A 7 28.15 34.60 42.01
C SER A 7 27.18 33.57 42.60
N ALA A 8 27.04 33.54 43.93
CA ALA A 8 26.09 32.65 44.60
C ALA A 8 24.63 33.02 44.32
N ILE A 9 24.29 34.30 44.26
CA ILE A 9 22.94 34.78 43.93
C ILE A 9 22.62 34.50 42.45
N PHE A 10 23.59 34.65 41.55
CA PHE A 10 23.41 34.36 40.13
C PHE A 10 23.18 32.85 39.88
N ILE A 11 23.90 31.98 40.58
CA ILE A 11 23.72 30.52 40.53
C ILE A 11 22.37 30.14 41.13
N LEU A 12 21.95 30.71 42.24
CA LEU A 12 20.63 30.41 42.87
C LEU A 12 19.47 30.92 42.00
N LEU A 13 19.58 32.05 41.32
CA LEU A 13 18.55 32.55 40.41
C LEU A 13 18.43 31.69 39.14
N ASN A 14 19.54 31.16 38.61
CA ASN A 14 19.54 30.26 37.47
C ASN A 14 19.03 28.84 37.85
N LEU A 15 19.35 28.35 39.04
CA LEU A 15 18.78 27.11 39.59
C LEU A 15 17.27 27.23 39.82
N LYS A 16 16.77 28.37 40.35
CA LYS A 16 15.31 28.61 40.46
C LYS A 16 14.62 28.67 39.10
N ARG A 17 15.23 29.31 38.09
CA ARG A 17 14.70 29.32 36.72
C ARG A 17 14.73 27.94 36.07
N PHE A 18 15.80 27.17 36.29
CA PHE A 18 15.89 25.79 35.81
C PHE A 18 14.85 24.87 36.48
N PHE A 19 14.65 24.99 37.80
CA PHE A 19 13.62 24.24 38.52
C PHE A 19 12.20 24.66 38.15
N ILE A 20 11.94 25.94 37.85
CA ILE A 20 10.64 26.40 37.37
C ILE A 20 10.41 25.92 35.94
N CYS A 21 11.40 25.92 35.04
CA CYS A 21 11.28 25.33 33.70
C CYS A 21 11.09 23.82 33.74
N VAL A 22 11.79 23.10 34.63
CA VAL A 22 11.62 21.66 34.83
C VAL A 22 10.27 21.36 35.46
N LEU A 23 9.78 22.14 36.41
CA LEU A 23 8.46 21.99 37.01
C LEU A 23 7.33 22.30 36.01
N VAL A 24 7.52 23.30 35.15
CA VAL A 24 6.60 23.60 34.06
C VAL A 24 6.62 22.51 33.02
N LEU A 25 7.78 21.92 32.69
CA LEU A 25 7.89 20.74 31.81
C LEU A 25 7.28 19.50 32.46
N PHE A 26 7.39 19.30 33.77
CA PHE A 26 6.74 18.18 34.49
C PHE A 26 5.23 18.38 34.69
N LEU A 27 4.74 19.61 34.76
CA LEU A 27 3.30 19.91 34.83
C LEU A 27 2.59 19.81 33.47
N PHE A 28 3.35 19.87 32.37
CA PHE A 28 2.84 19.61 31.01
C PHE A 28 3.01 18.15 30.54
N SER A 29 3.65 17.27 31.31
CA SER A 29 3.92 15.90 30.89
C SER A 29 2.92 14.86 31.38
N CYS A 30 1.87 15.24 32.12
CA CYS A 30 0.85 14.30 32.62
C CYS A 30 -0.54 14.94 32.74
N LYS A 31 -1.03 15.50 31.65
CA LYS A 31 -2.47 15.53 31.36
C LYS A 31 -2.58 15.39 29.85
N GLU A 32 -2.97 14.21 29.39
CA GLU A 32 -3.60 14.09 28.07
C GLU A 32 -4.85 14.96 28.13
N ILE A 33 -4.72 16.19 27.66
CA ILE A 33 -5.86 17.08 27.45
C ILE A 33 -6.55 16.55 26.21
N LEU A 34 -7.58 15.73 26.40
CA LEU A 34 -8.61 15.57 25.39
C LEU A 34 -9.07 16.99 25.01
N PRO A 35 -9.27 17.30 23.72
CA PRO A 35 -9.77 18.59 23.32
C PRO A 35 -11.08 18.87 24.07
N PRO A 36 -11.30 20.12 24.52
CA PRO A 36 -12.53 20.47 25.23
C PRO A 36 -13.75 20.11 24.38
N ASP A 37 -14.80 19.67 25.05
CA ASP A 37 -16.11 19.42 24.48
C ASP A 37 -16.54 20.60 23.59
N GLY A 38 -16.44 20.45 22.28
CA GLY A 38 -16.74 21.54 21.35
C GLY A 38 -15.97 21.51 20.04
N TYR A 39 -14.97 20.64 19.87
CA TYR A 39 -14.43 20.39 18.54
C TYR A 39 -15.41 19.50 17.76
N LEU A 40 -16.57 20.08 17.46
CA LEU A 40 -17.44 19.58 16.41
C LEU A 40 -16.66 19.81 15.11
N MET A 41 -16.20 18.72 14.48
CA MET A 41 -15.86 18.76 13.06
C MET A 41 -17.02 19.45 12.38
N GLN A 42 -16.76 20.55 11.67
CA GLN A 42 -17.81 21.23 10.94
C GLN A 42 -18.43 20.22 9.97
N PRO A 43 -19.77 20.18 9.85
CA PRO A 43 -20.40 19.31 8.87
C PRO A 43 -19.81 19.64 7.52
N ALA A 44 -19.33 18.61 6.80
CA ALA A 44 -18.88 18.77 5.44
C ALA A 44 -20.00 19.42 4.64
N CYS A 45 -19.77 20.63 4.16
CA CYS A 45 -20.68 21.27 3.25
C CYS A 45 -20.86 20.38 2.02
N ASN A 46 -22.07 20.17 1.57
CA ASN A 46 -22.39 19.50 0.32
C ASN A 46 -21.95 20.36 -0.87
N PHE A 47 -20.66 20.37 -1.18
CA PHE A 47 -20.11 21.00 -2.36
C PHE A 47 -19.54 19.94 -3.31
N TYR A 48 -20.44 19.18 -3.93
CA TYR A 48 -20.13 18.57 -5.20
C TYR A 48 -20.50 19.58 -6.30
N THR A 49 -19.58 20.46 -6.64
CA THR A 49 -19.63 21.12 -7.95
C THR A 49 -19.56 20.05 -9.02
N ALA A 50 -20.29 20.23 -10.11
CA ALA A 50 -20.47 19.24 -11.15
C ALA A 50 -19.13 18.63 -11.61
N VAL A 51 -18.83 17.44 -11.11
CA VAL A 51 -17.75 16.61 -11.60
C VAL A 51 -18.17 16.19 -12.99
N ILE A 52 -17.40 16.53 -14.01
CA ILE A 52 -17.64 16.04 -15.36
C ILE A 52 -17.36 14.54 -15.35
N GLU A 53 -18.44 13.76 -15.20
CA GLU A 53 -18.37 12.33 -15.43
C GLU A 53 -18.05 12.13 -16.91
N ARG A 54 -16.83 11.72 -17.21
CA ARG A 54 -16.55 11.15 -18.53
C ARG A 54 -17.18 9.77 -18.52
N GLU A 55 -18.43 9.68 -18.96
CA GLU A 55 -19.02 8.40 -19.35
C GLU A 55 -18.07 7.71 -20.32
N GLY A 56 -17.72 6.46 -19.95
CA GLY A 56 -16.65 5.77 -20.60
C GLY A 56 -16.86 5.66 -22.11
N LYS A 57 -15.95 6.22 -22.86
CA LYS A 57 -15.61 5.61 -24.14
C LYS A 57 -15.25 4.17 -23.82
N GLU A 58 -15.70 3.22 -24.65
CA GLU A 58 -15.44 1.79 -24.48
C GLU A 58 -14.01 1.57 -23.98
N LEU A 59 -13.92 0.92 -22.81
CA LEU A 59 -12.62 0.52 -22.28
C LEU A 59 -11.94 -0.38 -23.32
N PRO A 60 -10.63 -0.24 -23.53
CA PRO A 60 -9.91 -1.19 -24.34
C PRO A 60 -10.17 -2.61 -23.83
N ASP A 61 -10.26 -3.56 -24.73
CA ASP A 61 -10.27 -4.96 -24.33
C ASP A 61 -8.87 -5.35 -23.83
N PHE A 62 -8.72 -5.42 -22.51
CA PHE A 62 -7.47 -5.78 -21.84
C PHE A 62 -7.26 -7.30 -21.74
N SER A 63 -8.19 -8.11 -22.24
CA SER A 63 -8.08 -9.57 -22.18
C SER A 63 -6.86 -10.06 -22.96
N CYS A 64 -6.03 -10.85 -22.31
CA CYS A 64 -4.82 -11.42 -22.89
C CYS A 64 -4.58 -12.86 -22.35
N PRO A 65 -5.55 -13.77 -22.53
CA PRO A 65 -5.44 -15.13 -22.02
C PRO A 65 -4.21 -15.84 -22.57
N PRO A 66 -3.67 -16.81 -21.83
CA PRO A 66 -2.58 -17.67 -22.30
C PRO A 66 -2.98 -18.39 -23.58
N VAL A 67 -2.08 -18.38 -24.57
CA VAL A 67 -2.24 -19.06 -25.85
C VAL A 67 -1.17 -20.13 -25.97
N LEU A 68 -1.60 -21.36 -26.24
CA LEU A 68 -0.69 -22.47 -26.51
C LEU A 68 0.05 -22.25 -27.83
N ILE A 69 1.38 -22.35 -27.80
CA ILE A 69 2.22 -22.24 -28.97
C ILE A 69 2.60 -23.64 -29.44
N SER A 70 2.17 -24.01 -30.65
CA SER A 70 2.49 -25.32 -31.23
C SER A 70 3.92 -25.33 -31.79
N GLY A 71 4.64 -26.43 -31.58
CA GLY A 71 5.90 -26.71 -32.27
C GLY A 71 7.14 -26.02 -31.74
N ILE A 72 7.06 -25.28 -30.64
CA ILE A 72 8.26 -24.74 -29.99
C ILE A 72 9.01 -25.88 -29.30
N LYS A 73 10.28 -26.03 -29.66
CA LYS A 73 11.25 -26.82 -28.93
C LYS A 73 12.36 -25.89 -28.44
N VAL A 74 12.68 -25.96 -27.17
CA VAL A 74 13.80 -25.22 -26.57
C VAL A 74 14.86 -26.23 -26.19
N GLU A 75 16.05 -26.07 -26.74
CA GLU A 75 17.18 -26.97 -26.49
C GLU A 75 17.49 -27.04 -24.98
N GLY A 76 17.60 -28.25 -24.47
CA GLY A 76 17.84 -28.54 -23.05
C GLY A 76 16.58 -28.60 -22.17
N CYS A 77 15.40 -28.28 -22.71
CA CYS A 77 14.13 -28.47 -22.02
C CYS A 77 13.51 -29.83 -22.31
N PRO A 78 12.67 -30.37 -21.39
CA PRO A 78 11.88 -31.58 -21.64
C PRO A 78 11.02 -31.44 -22.91
N GLU A 79 10.97 -32.46 -23.75
CA GLU A 79 10.28 -32.42 -25.05
C GLU A 79 8.74 -32.39 -24.96
N ASN A 80 8.20 -32.82 -23.82
CA ASN A 80 6.75 -32.87 -23.56
C ASN A 80 6.16 -31.61 -22.99
N LEU A 81 6.94 -30.53 -22.82
CA LEU A 81 6.48 -29.26 -22.30
C LEU A 81 5.53 -28.56 -23.28
N GLN A 82 4.43 -28.08 -22.74
CA GLN A 82 3.51 -27.18 -23.45
C GLN A 82 3.91 -25.74 -23.18
N TRP A 83 4.20 -25.00 -24.24
CA TRP A 83 4.63 -23.61 -24.18
C TRP A 83 3.47 -22.66 -24.40
N TYR A 84 3.38 -21.62 -23.58
CA TYR A 84 2.35 -20.60 -23.60
C TYR A 84 2.95 -19.22 -23.83
N THR A 85 2.18 -18.36 -24.44
CA THR A 85 2.39 -16.91 -24.49
C THR A 85 1.05 -16.21 -24.29
N SER A 86 0.99 -14.89 -24.34
CA SER A 86 -0.25 -14.16 -24.53
C SER A 86 -0.05 -13.05 -25.58
N ASN A 87 -1.15 -12.54 -26.12
CA ASN A 87 -1.14 -11.51 -27.16
C ASN A 87 -1.83 -10.24 -26.69
N PRO A 88 -1.20 -9.50 -25.75
CA PRO A 88 -1.75 -8.24 -25.25
C PRO A 88 -1.84 -7.21 -26.36
N LYS A 89 -2.88 -6.38 -26.33
CA LYS A 89 -3.10 -5.31 -27.29
C LYS A 89 -2.31 -4.05 -26.93
N ASP A 90 -2.26 -3.12 -27.86
CA ASP A 90 -1.78 -1.76 -27.65
C ASP A 90 -2.86 -0.97 -26.89
N TYR A 91 -2.53 -0.52 -25.69
CA TYR A 91 -3.41 0.28 -24.82
C TYR A 91 -3.09 1.78 -24.90
N SER A 92 -2.20 2.20 -25.78
CA SER A 92 -1.86 3.61 -25.91
C SER A 92 -3.06 4.44 -26.39
N SER A 93 -3.17 5.65 -25.88
CA SER A 93 -4.14 6.61 -26.38
C SER A 93 -3.73 7.11 -27.76
N SER A 94 -4.69 7.34 -28.67
CA SER A 94 -4.42 7.99 -29.97
C SER A 94 -3.93 9.44 -29.81
N ALA A 95 -4.20 10.07 -28.66
CA ALA A 95 -3.72 11.41 -28.33
C ALA A 95 -2.34 11.41 -27.64
N LEU A 96 -1.75 10.25 -27.43
CA LEU A 96 -0.47 10.12 -26.73
C LEU A 96 0.64 10.88 -27.45
N LYS A 97 1.34 11.74 -26.70
CA LYS A 97 2.57 12.38 -27.12
C LYS A 97 3.76 11.80 -26.34
N LYS A 98 4.88 11.58 -27.02
CA LYS A 98 6.13 11.14 -26.39
C LYS A 98 7.06 12.34 -26.24
N GLY A 99 7.83 12.33 -25.15
CA GLY A 99 8.84 13.35 -24.87
C GLY A 99 8.48 14.27 -23.72
N GLY A 100 9.31 15.28 -23.52
CA GLY A 100 9.15 16.25 -22.44
C GLY A 100 9.65 15.79 -21.09
N LYS A 101 9.34 16.60 -20.09
CA LYS A 101 9.82 16.42 -18.72
C LYS A 101 8.64 16.27 -17.78
N PHE A 102 8.85 15.46 -16.75
CA PHE A 102 7.90 15.31 -15.66
C PHE A 102 8.58 15.70 -14.35
N TYR A 103 7.91 16.50 -13.54
CA TYR A 103 8.38 16.93 -12.24
C TYR A 103 7.49 16.33 -11.15
N ALA A 104 8.09 15.54 -10.27
CA ALA A 104 7.49 15.03 -9.04
C ALA A 104 8.20 15.61 -7.82
N TYR A 105 7.80 15.21 -6.61
CA TYR A 105 8.51 15.59 -5.40
C TYR A 105 8.73 14.37 -4.49
N LEU A 106 9.73 14.50 -3.62
CA LEU A 106 10.01 13.61 -2.50
C LEU A 106 10.13 14.47 -1.24
N ASN A 107 9.79 13.92 -0.09
CA ASN A 107 9.98 14.62 1.18
C ASN A 107 11.44 14.69 1.59
N ASP A 108 12.23 13.70 1.20
CA ASP A 108 13.66 13.60 1.46
C ASP A 108 14.32 12.75 0.39
N ILE A 109 15.66 12.82 0.30
CA ILE A 109 16.41 11.95 -0.57
C ILE A 109 16.48 10.54 0.04
N PRO A 110 16.31 9.46 -0.74
CA PRO A 110 16.46 8.11 -0.22
C PRO A 110 17.82 7.87 0.43
N ASP A 111 17.83 7.19 1.57
CA ASP A 111 19.06 6.85 2.30
C ASP A 111 20.03 6.01 1.46
N THR A 112 19.48 5.25 0.54
CA THR A 112 20.21 4.38 -0.38
C THR A 112 19.56 4.34 -1.75
N PHE A 113 20.36 4.03 -2.79
CA PHE A 113 19.84 3.71 -4.15
C PHE A 113 19.67 2.20 -4.36
N ARG A 114 20.06 1.40 -3.37
CA ARG A 114 19.80 -0.04 -3.39
C ARG A 114 18.31 -0.30 -3.10
N TYR A 115 17.68 -1.16 -3.87
CA TYR A 115 16.27 -1.54 -3.66
C TYR A 115 16.10 -2.78 -2.75
N VAL A 116 17.22 -3.32 -2.24
CA VAL A 116 17.24 -4.42 -1.27
C VAL A 116 18.17 -4.10 -0.08
N GLY A 117 17.91 -4.76 1.04
CA GLY A 117 18.72 -4.67 2.24
C GLY A 117 18.46 -3.44 3.11
N PRO A 118 19.33 -3.17 4.10
CA PRO A 118 19.15 -2.10 5.07
C PRO A 118 19.01 -0.71 4.40
N GLY A 119 18.05 0.09 4.84
CA GLY A 119 17.76 1.41 4.28
C GLY A 119 16.86 1.41 3.04
N ALA A 120 16.64 0.25 2.40
CA ALA A 120 15.71 0.13 1.29
C ALA A 120 14.26 0.09 1.82
N ASN A 121 13.59 1.24 1.84
CA ASN A 121 12.18 1.38 2.18
C ASN A 121 11.29 1.28 0.92
N ASP A 122 9.98 1.46 1.08
CA ASP A 122 9.02 1.34 -0.03
C ASP A 122 9.24 2.41 -1.10
N GLU A 123 9.60 3.63 -0.71
CA GLU A 123 9.91 4.72 -1.64
C GLU A 123 11.17 4.40 -2.45
N THR A 124 12.23 3.92 -1.79
CA THR A 124 13.45 3.46 -2.46
C THR A 124 13.16 2.34 -3.47
N ARG A 125 12.33 1.36 -3.07
CA ARG A 125 11.95 0.26 -3.97
C ARG A 125 11.11 0.75 -5.14
N LYS A 126 10.18 1.69 -4.91
CA LYS A 126 9.38 2.31 -5.99
C LYS A 126 10.25 2.99 -7.04
N LEU A 127 11.34 3.64 -6.62
CA LEU A 127 12.24 4.40 -7.51
C LEU A 127 13.28 3.52 -8.22
N PHE A 128 13.83 2.51 -7.54
CA PHE A 128 15.02 1.80 -8.02
C PHE A 128 14.81 0.32 -8.35
N ASN A 129 13.71 -0.30 -7.89
CA ASN A 129 13.38 -1.69 -8.28
C ASN A 129 12.65 -1.72 -9.64
N THR A 130 13.29 -1.16 -10.66
CA THR A 130 12.74 -0.97 -12.00
C THR A 130 13.08 -2.11 -12.98
N GLN A 131 13.80 -3.13 -12.54
CA GLN A 131 14.08 -4.33 -13.33
C GLN A 131 12.78 -5.03 -13.74
N MET A 132 12.78 -5.56 -14.95
CA MET A 132 11.60 -6.22 -15.51
C MET A 132 11.55 -7.69 -15.09
N PRO A 133 10.39 -8.20 -14.62
CA PRO A 133 10.21 -9.60 -14.26
C PRO A 133 10.13 -10.51 -15.48
N PHE A 134 10.10 -11.83 -15.28
CA PHE A 134 9.86 -12.75 -16.39
C PHE A 134 8.57 -12.42 -17.15
N LEU A 135 7.48 -12.25 -16.43
CA LEU A 135 6.16 -11.94 -16.98
C LEU A 135 5.60 -10.66 -16.35
N TRP A 136 4.93 -9.86 -17.15
CA TRP A 136 4.22 -8.69 -16.66
C TRP A 136 2.78 -9.05 -16.30
N LEU A 137 2.34 -8.66 -15.14
CA LEU A 137 0.97 -8.89 -14.72
C LEU A 137 0.08 -7.74 -15.19
N SER A 138 -0.94 -8.03 -15.98
CA SER A 138 -1.98 -7.07 -16.32
C SER A 138 -2.68 -6.57 -15.06
N GLN A 139 -2.65 -5.27 -14.82
CA GLN A 139 -3.32 -4.67 -13.67
C GLN A 139 -4.85 -4.69 -13.81
N GLU A 140 -5.35 -4.90 -15.02
CA GLU A 140 -6.78 -4.92 -15.31
C GLU A 140 -7.38 -6.33 -15.23
N THR A 141 -6.73 -7.31 -15.90
CA THR A 141 -7.28 -8.67 -16.02
C THR A 141 -6.63 -9.66 -15.08
N LEU A 142 -5.46 -9.34 -14.51
CA LEU A 142 -4.61 -10.23 -13.71
C LEU A 142 -4.04 -11.41 -14.52
N GLU A 143 -4.01 -11.29 -15.82
CA GLU A 143 -3.38 -12.26 -16.69
C GLU A 143 -1.89 -11.94 -16.89
N PHE A 144 -1.08 -12.98 -17.02
CA PHE A 144 0.34 -12.80 -17.29
C PHE A 144 0.59 -12.51 -18.78
N MET A 145 1.41 -11.52 -19.01
CA MET A 145 1.83 -11.07 -20.34
C MET A 145 3.33 -11.28 -20.52
N PRO A 146 3.82 -11.50 -21.76
CA PRO A 146 5.25 -11.53 -22.04
C PRO A 146 5.95 -10.28 -21.52
N CYS A 147 7.16 -10.47 -20.96
CA CYS A 147 8.03 -9.39 -20.54
C CYS A 147 9.48 -9.81 -20.78
N ALA A 148 10.31 -10.04 -19.75
CA ALA A 148 11.63 -10.61 -19.93
C ALA A 148 11.59 -12.02 -20.57
N ALA A 149 10.53 -12.78 -20.31
CA ALA A 149 10.25 -14.02 -21.05
C ALA A 149 9.22 -13.78 -22.16
N THR A 150 9.49 -14.31 -23.34
CA THR A 150 8.58 -14.28 -24.49
C THR A 150 7.52 -15.37 -24.43
N CYS A 151 7.84 -16.50 -23.80
CA CYS A 151 6.93 -17.59 -23.53
C CYS A 151 7.38 -18.40 -22.32
N TRP A 152 6.47 -19.23 -21.79
CA TRP A 152 6.68 -20.03 -20.60
C TRP A 152 6.06 -21.41 -20.74
N ALA A 153 6.57 -22.38 -19.98
CA ALA A 153 5.99 -23.71 -19.88
C ALA A 153 5.95 -24.16 -18.41
N LEU A 154 4.92 -24.94 -18.05
CA LEU A 154 4.67 -25.35 -16.69
C LEU A 154 4.84 -26.86 -16.53
N ASP A 155 5.60 -27.25 -15.52
CA ASP A 155 5.64 -28.61 -14.99
C ASP A 155 5.10 -28.55 -13.54
N ILE A 156 3.79 -28.65 -13.42
CA ILE A 156 3.09 -28.52 -12.13
C ILE A 156 3.49 -29.62 -11.17
N GLN A 157 3.69 -30.85 -11.65
CA GLN A 157 4.05 -31.99 -10.81
C GLN A 157 5.39 -31.77 -10.10
N ASN A 158 6.35 -31.18 -10.82
CA ASN A 158 7.67 -30.83 -10.27
C ASN A 158 7.75 -29.39 -9.73
N LYS A 159 6.63 -28.64 -9.71
CA LYS A 159 6.55 -27.24 -9.28
C LYS A 159 7.59 -26.35 -10.00
N THR A 160 7.73 -26.52 -11.31
CA THR A 160 8.78 -25.87 -12.11
C THR A 160 8.16 -25.11 -13.28
N VAL A 161 8.61 -23.89 -13.48
CA VAL A 161 8.29 -23.09 -14.67
C VAL A 161 9.56 -22.91 -15.50
N TYR A 162 9.42 -23.10 -16.81
CA TYR A 162 10.47 -22.82 -17.78
C TYR A 162 10.15 -21.51 -18.47
N TYR A 163 11.10 -20.60 -18.52
CA TYR A 163 10.99 -19.27 -19.12
C TYR A 163 11.96 -19.17 -20.30
N LYS A 164 11.42 -18.92 -21.51
CA LYS A 164 12.25 -18.56 -22.67
C LYS A 164 12.40 -17.03 -22.68
N LEU A 165 13.63 -16.56 -22.51
CA LEU A 165 13.95 -15.14 -22.41
C LEU A 165 13.92 -14.45 -23.77
N ASN A 166 13.71 -13.15 -23.74
CA ASN A 166 13.81 -12.27 -24.91
C ASN A 166 15.29 -12.00 -25.23
N GLU A 167 15.77 -12.50 -26.35
CA GLU A 167 17.16 -12.34 -26.80
C GLU A 167 17.55 -10.88 -27.10
N ASN A 168 16.56 -9.99 -27.25
CA ASN A 168 16.76 -8.56 -27.46
C ASN A 168 16.67 -7.75 -26.15
N MET A 169 16.73 -8.41 -24.99
CA MET A 169 16.72 -7.74 -23.69
C MET A 169 18.12 -7.28 -23.32
N PHE A 170 18.25 -5.99 -22.98
CA PHE A 170 19.51 -5.36 -22.59
C PHE A 170 19.34 -4.59 -21.28
N TRP A 171 20.41 -4.53 -20.52
CA TRP A 171 20.58 -3.58 -19.43
C TRP A 171 20.73 -2.14 -20.00
N SER A 172 20.49 -1.15 -19.16
CA SER A 172 20.58 0.28 -19.54
C SER A 172 21.98 0.72 -19.99
N ASP A 173 23.01 -0.03 -19.66
CA ASP A 173 24.40 0.17 -20.11
C ASP A 173 24.74 -0.58 -21.41
N GLY A 174 23.77 -1.27 -22.01
CA GLY A 174 23.91 -1.98 -23.28
C GLY A 174 24.39 -3.43 -23.17
N VAL A 175 24.64 -3.93 -21.97
CA VAL A 175 25.01 -5.34 -21.74
C VAL A 175 23.78 -6.23 -21.97
N PRO A 176 23.89 -7.35 -22.73
CA PRO A 176 22.78 -8.29 -22.87
C PRO A 176 22.34 -8.87 -21.53
N CYS A 177 21.02 -8.95 -21.30
CA CYS A 177 20.48 -9.61 -20.13
C CYS A 177 20.25 -11.09 -20.46
N THR A 178 20.88 -11.98 -19.70
CA THR A 178 20.88 -13.41 -19.96
C THR A 178 20.44 -14.23 -18.74
N ALA A 179 20.33 -15.53 -18.90
CA ALA A 179 20.01 -16.44 -17.81
C ALA A 179 20.95 -16.29 -16.59
N ASN A 180 22.21 -15.87 -16.80
CA ASN A 180 23.15 -15.65 -15.72
C ASN A 180 22.68 -14.59 -14.72
N ASP A 181 22.00 -13.54 -15.18
CA ASP A 181 21.51 -12.47 -14.31
C ASP A 181 20.43 -12.97 -13.32
N TRP A 182 19.62 -13.95 -13.71
CA TRP A 182 18.67 -14.62 -12.80
C TRP A 182 19.33 -15.59 -11.85
N LEU A 183 20.33 -16.34 -12.32
CA LEU A 183 21.15 -17.19 -11.44
C LEU A 183 21.86 -16.35 -10.40
N PHE A 184 22.44 -15.22 -10.83
CA PHE A 184 23.09 -14.29 -9.92
C PHE A 184 22.08 -13.66 -8.94
N ALA A 185 20.88 -13.28 -9.39
CA ALA A 185 19.83 -12.78 -8.52
C ALA A 185 19.47 -13.78 -7.41
N ALA A 186 19.32 -15.07 -7.74
CA ALA A 186 19.09 -16.10 -6.73
C ALA A 186 20.25 -16.23 -5.74
N LYS A 187 21.50 -16.26 -6.24
CA LYS A 187 22.71 -16.29 -5.41
C LYS A 187 22.78 -15.07 -4.50
N PHE A 188 22.53 -13.87 -5.06
CA PHE A 188 22.58 -12.59 -4.38
C PHE A 188 21.57 -12.54 -3.22
N LEU A 189 20.29 -12.80 -3.50
CA LEU A 189 19.24 -12.70 -2.51
C LEU A 189 19.24 -13.84 -1.47
N LYS A 190 19.90 -14.98 -1.74
CA LYS A 190 20.14 -16.05 -0.76
C LYS A 190 21.34 -15.77 0.17
N SER A 191 22.17 -14.81 -0.18
CA SER A 191 23.37 -14.51 0.58
C SER A 191 23.03 -13.93 1.97
N LYS A 192 23.76 -14.39 2.98
CA LYS A 192 23.67 -13.84 4.35
C LYS A 192 24.17 -12.38 4.44
N LEU A 193 24.87 -11.90 3.42
CA LEU A 193 25.31 -10.50 3.34
C LEU A 193 24.14 -9.56 2.99
N ILE A 194 23.10 -10.09 2.36
CA ILE A 194 21.90 -9.33 2.01
C ILE A 194 20.89 -9.47 3.14
N VAL A 195 20.83 -8.47 4.01
CA VAL A 195 19.90 -8.46 5.15
C VAL A 195 18.56 -7.85 4.73
N ASP A 196 17.74 -8.66 4.07
CA ASP A 196 16.37 -8.31 3.64
C ASP A 196 15.45 -9.53 3.85
N PRO A 197 14.80 -9.66 5.02
CA PRO A 197 14.08 -10.88 5.40
C PRO A 197 13.07 -11.34 4.37
N LEU A 198 12.30 -10.41 3.75
CA LEU A 198 11.28 -10.74 2.77
C LEU A 198 11.88 -11.29 1.48
N GLN A 199 12.92 -10.63 0.95
CA GLN A 199 13.58 -11.06 -0.28
C GLN A 199 14.38 -12.35 -0.06
N ASN A 200 15.04 -12.47 1.08
CA ASN A 200 15.74 -13.70 1.46
C ASN A 200 14.77 -14.90 1.55
N TYR A 201 13.60 -14.72 2.17
CA TYR A 201 12.59 -15.77 2.27
C TYR A 201 12.09 -16.21 0.89
N ARG A 202 11.73 -15.26 0.03
CA ARG A 202 11.32 -15.56 -1.35
C ARG A 202 12.40 -16.31 -2.12
N ALA A 203 13.61 -15.80 -2.14
CA ALA A 203 14.71 -16.40 -2.88
C ALA A 203 15.10 -17.80 -2.35
N LYS A 204 15.04 -18.02 -1.02
CA LYS A 204 15.33 -19.32 -0.40
C LYS A 204 14.43 -20.42 -0.94
N ASN A 205 13.18 -20.11 -1.22
CA ASN A 205 12.19 -21.07 -1.69
C ASN A 205 12.19 -21.28 -3.21
N LEU A 206 13.16 -20.69 -3.93
CA LEU A 206 13.31 -20.86 -5.38
C LEU A 206 14.64 -21.53 -5.72
N GLU A 207 14.62 -22.49 -6.64
CA GLU A 207 15.80 -23.02 -7.31
C GLU A 207 15.77 -22.58 -8.77
N ILE A 208 16.77 -21.79 -9.20
CA ILE A 208 16.88 -21.31 -10.58
C ILE A 208 18.01 -22.08 -11.25
N LYS A 209 17.74 -22.67 -12.43
CA LYS A 209 18.72 -23.36 -13.25
C LYS A 209 18.78 -22.76 -14.64
N LYS A 210 19.98 -22.52 -15.12
CA LYS A 210 20.25 -22.16 -16.49
C LYS A 210 20.08 -23.40 -17.37
N ILE A 211 19.23 -23.33 -18.38
CA ILE A 211 19.10 -24.33 -19.44
C ILE A 211 20.05 -23.98 -20.58
N ASN A 212 19.96 -22.73 -21.04
CA ASN A 212 20.91 -22.10 -21.97
C ASN A 212 20.93 -20.59 -21.71
N ASP A 213 21.64 -19.79 -22.53
CA ASP A 213 21.77 -18.35 -22.27
C ASP A 213 20.46 -17.59 -22.26
N TYR A 214 19.43 -18.10 -22.93
CA TYR A 214 18.10 -17.49 -23.02
C TYR A 214 16.96 -18.41 -22.57
N CYS A 215 17.28 -19.38 -21.72
CA CYS A 215 16.25 -20.20 -21.09
C CYS A 215 16.66 -20.57 -19.65
N VAL A 216 15.72 -20.40 -18.73
CA VAL A 216 15.87 -20.80 -17.33
C VAL A 216 14.71 -21.64 -16.88
N SER A 217 14.95 -22.52 -15.92
CA SER A 217 13.90 -23.14 -15.13
C SER A 217 13.91 -22.60 -13.71
N VAL A 218 12.72 -22.32 -13.18
CA VAL A 218 12.53 -21.88 -11.79
C VAL A 218 11.63 -22.87 -11.09
N LYS A 219 12.21 -23.56 -10.10
CA LYS A 219 11.48 -24.53 -9.28
C LYS A 219 11.14 -23.92 -7.92
N TYR A 220 9.89 -24.05 -7.51
CA TYR A 220 9.47 -23.73 -6.16
C TYR A 220 9.78 -24.90 -5.21
N LEU A 221 10.48 -24.61 -4.10
CA LEU A 221 10.92 -25.60 -3.12
C LEU A 221 9.99 -25.73 -1.92
N GLY A 222 8.98 -24.87 -1.82
CA GLY A 222 7.99 -24.92 -0.74
C GLY A 222 7.06 -26.13 -0.86
N GLU A 223 6.31 -26.38 0.20
CA GLU A 223 5.50 -27.61 0.30
C GLU A 223 4.29 -27.61 -0.61
N GLN A 224 3.66 -26.45 -0.83
CA GLN A 224 2.35 -26.37 -1.51
C GLN A 224 2.40 -25.42 -2.70
N VAL A 225 1.76 -25.82 -3.80
CA VAL A 225 1.38 -24.99 -4.96
C VAL A 225 -0.01 -25.39 -5.35
N TYR A 226 -0.91 -24.45 -5.40
CA TYR A 226 -2.35 -24.72 -5.52
C TYR A 226 -2.87 -24.57 -6.96
N SER A 227 -2.13 -23.86 -7.82
CA SER A 227 -2.53 -23.67 -9.21
C SER A 227 -1.36 -23.28 -10.10
N GLU A 228 -1.57 -23.39 -11.42
CA GLU A 228 -0.63 -22.89 -12.45
C GLU A 228 -0.31 -21.42 -12.26
N TYR A 229 -1.31 -20.64 -11.95
CA TYR A 229 -1.14 -19.21 -11.78
C TYR A 229 -0.31 -18.86 -10.52
N GLU A 230 -0.56 -19.51 -9.41
CA GLU A 230 0.23 -19.33 -8.19
C GLU A 230 1.69 -19.70 -8.44
N LEU A 231 1.94 -20.78 -9.17
CA LEU A 231 3.29 -21.17 -9.54
C LEU A 231 3.97 -20.10 -10.40
N LEU A 232 3.24 -19.51 -11.36
CA LEU A 232 3.75 -18.39 -12.16
C LEU A 232 4.04 -17.17 -11.29
N ASP A 233 3.17 -16.81 -10.36
CA ASP A 233 3.37 -15.63 -9.49
C ASP A 233 4.58 -15.80 -8.55
N ILE A 234 4.70 -16.97 -7.91
CA ILE A 234 5.81 -17.28 -7.00
C ILE A 234 7.15 -17.29 -7.73
N THR A 235 7.17 -17.84 -8.95
CA THR A 235 8.41 -17.98 -9.75
C THR A 235 8.73 -16.76 -10.60
N ASN A 236 7.85 -15.75 -10.63
CA ASN A 236 8.03 -14.53 -11.40
C ASN A 236 9.06 -13.60 -10.75
N PHE A 237 10.32 -13.82 -11.08
CA PHE A 237 11.49 -13.23 -10.43
C PHE A 237 12.16 -12.20 -11.32
N LYS A 238 12.82 -11.20 -10.74
CA LYS A 238 13.55 -10.14 -11.45
C LYS A 238 15.04 -10.45 -11.54
N PRO A 239 15.73 -10.06 -12.61
CA PRO A 239 17.19 -10.24 -12.71
C PRO A 239 17.95 -9.23 -11.85
N ILE A 240 19.21 -9.54 -11.54
CA ILE A 240 20.20 -8.63 -10.96
C ILE A 240 21.42 -8.64 -11.87
N ALA A 241 21.95 -7.46 -12.19
CA ALA A 241 23.06 -7.30 -13.12
C ALA A 241 24.34 -7.98 -12.63
N GLU A 242 24.62 -9.20 -13.09
CA GLU A 242 25.81 -9.97 -12.68
C GLU A 242 27.09 -9.20 -12.99
N HIS A 243 27.20 -8.61 -14.17
CA HIS A 243 28.36 -7.86 -14.61
C HIS A 243 28.66 -6.63 -13.76
N PHE A 244 27.63 -5.95 -13.23
CA PHE A 244 27.79 -4.80 -12.35
C PHE A 244 28.48 -5.16 -11.02
N TYR A 245 28.18 -6.34 -10.49
CA TYR A 245 28.77 -6.85 -9.27
C TYR A 245 30.06 -7.67 -9.52
N GLY A 246 30.38 -7.98 -10.77
CA GLY A 246 31.51 -8.84 -11.15
C GLY A 246 31.31 -10.31 -10.74
N GLY A 247 30.07 -10.78 -10.69
CA GLY A 247 29.71 -12.15 -10.33
C GLY A 247 29.83 -12.49 -8.84
N GLU A 248 30.27 -11.55 -8.00
CA GLU A 248 30.51 -11.76 -6.57
C GLU A 248 29.85 -10.68 -5.70
N ILE A 249 29.53 -11.04 -4.46
CA ILE A 249 28.97 -10.13 -3.47
C ILE A 249 30.06 -9.76 -2.48
N PRO A 250 30.62 -8.54 -2.53
CA PRO A 250 31.67 -8.15 -1.60
C PRO A 250 31.12 -8.02 -0.17
N LYS A 251 31.95 -8.32 0.83
CA LYS A 251 31.55 -8.25 2.25
C LYS A 251 31.05 -6.86 2.67
N ASN A 252 31.57 -5.82 2.06
CA ASN A 252 31.19 -4.43 2.29
C ASN A 252 30.17 -3.91 1.25
N TRP A 253 29.33 -4.79 0.67
CA TRP A 253 28.43 -4.41 -0.43
C TRP A 253 27.46 -3.28 -0.04
N ILE A 254 26.99 -3.24 1.23
CA ILE A 254 26.08 -2.20 1.74
C ILE A 254 26.72 -0.82 1.58
N GLU A 255 27.95 -0.66 2.04
CA GLU A 255 28.69 0.60 1.98
C GLU A 255 29.11 0.93 0.55
N LYS A 256 29.69 -0.07 -0.14
CA LYS A 256 30.21 0.09 -1.50
C LYS A 256 29.13 0.52 -2.49
N TYR A 257 27.94 -0.06 -2.41
CA TYR A 257 26.85 0.19 -3.38
C TYR A 257 25.74 1.09 -2.83
N ASN A 258 25.96 1.77 -1.71
CA ASN A 258 24.90 2.56 -1.05
C ASN A 258 24.28 3.62 -1.97
N ARG A 259 25.11 4.36 -2.72
CA ARG A 259 24.69 5.42 -3.65
C ARG A 259 25.25 5.24 -5.06
N ILE A 260 25.56 4.02 -5.44
CA ILE A 260 25.94 3.67 -6.80
C ILE A 260 24.70 3.15 -7.51
N VAL A 261 24.43 3.70 -8.69
CA VAL A 261 23.27 3.33 -9.50
C VAL A 261 23.54 2.02 -10.21
N GLU A 262 22.71 1.02 -9.92
CA GLU A 262 22.73 -0.26 -10.64
C GLU A 262 22.10 -0.10 -12.02
N PRO A 263 22.62 -0.73 -13.10
CA PRO A 263 21.93 -0.79 -14.36
C PRO A 263 20.54 -1.36 -14.23
N THR A 264 19.61 -0.92 -15.06
CA THR A 264 18.23 -1.41 -15.05
C THR A 264 17.85 -2.04 -16.38
N THR A 265 16.92 -2.97 -16.36
CA THR A 265 16.22 -3.46 -17.56
C THR A 265 14.90 -2.70 -17.79
N GLY A 266 14.55 -1.78 -16.92
CA GLY A 266 13.38 -0.91 -17.01
C GLY A 266 13.58 0.31 -17.90
N PRO A 267 12.52 1.15 -18.05
CA PRO A 267 12.53 2.25 -19.00
C PRO A 267 13.30 3.49 -18.57
N TYR A 268 13.67 3.64 -17.30
CA TYR A 268 14.39 4.81 -16.78
C TYR A 268 15.53 4.43 -15.87
N ILE A 269 16.61 5.23 -15.91
CA ILE A 269 17.74 5.11 -15.01
C ILE A 269 18.04 6.45 -14.35
N LEU A 270 18.44 6.43 -13.07
CA LEU A 270 18.96 7.62 -12.39
C LEU A 270 20.25 8.07 -13.06
N THR A 271 20.29 9.29 -13.57
CA THR A 271 21.46 9.87 -14.25
C THR A 271 22.12 10.99 -13.46
N GLU A 272 21.37 11.70 -12.66
CA GLU A 272 21.88 12.80 -11.84
C GLU A 272 21.17 12.80 -10.48
N TYR A 273 21.92 13.14 -9.44
CA TYR A 273 21.32 13.41 -8.14
C TYR A 273 22.08 14.51 -7.40
N ASP A 274 21.32 15.26 -6.62
CA ASP A 274 21.84 16.23 -5.66
C ASP A 274 21.10 16.04 -4.33
N ILE A 275 21.85 15.91 -3.24
CA ILE A 275 21.29 15.59 -1.92
C ILE A 275 20.29 16.62 -1.41
N ASN A 276 20.39 17.87 -1.88
CA ASN A 276 19.51 18.97 -1.46
C ASN A 276 18.42 19.33 -2.48
N HIS A 277 18.60 18.91 -3.74
CA HIS A 277 17.73 19.34 -4.84
C HIS A 277 16.87 18.21 -5.40
N GLY A 278 17.39 16.99 -5.45
CA GLY A 278 16.61 15.84 -5.88
C GLY A 278 17.32 14.86 -6.81
N LEU A 279 16.49 14.12 -7.54
CA LEU A 279 16.89 13.03 -8.42
C LEU A 279 16.41 13.30 -9.83
N LYS A 280 17.22 12.95 -10.84
CA LYS A 280 16.85 12.99 -12.25
C LYS A 280 17.00 11.61 -12.85
N PHE A 281 15.90 11.09 -13.34
CA PHE A 281 15.86 9.87 -14.13
C PHE A 281 15.75 10.24 -15.61
N THR A 282 16.54 9.56 -16.43
CA THR A 282 16.51 9.72 -17.89
C THR A 282 16.02 8.43 -18.54
N LYS A 283 15.22 8.59 -19.57
CA LYS A 283 14.69 7.46 -20.33
C LYS A 283 15.82 6.66 -20.98
N VAL A 284 15.76 5.34 -20.85
CA VAL A 284 16.69 4.42 -21.53
C VAL A 284 16.42 4.47 -23.03
N LYS A 285 17.45 4.86 -23.81
CA LYS A 285 17.36 4.90 -25.27
C LYS A 285 17.11 3.50 -25.79
N ASN A 286 16.15 3.39 -26.74
CA ASN A 286 15.80 2.11 -27.37
C ASN A 286 15.48 1.02 -26.33
N TRP A 287 14.74 1.38 -25.29
CA TRP A 287 14.31 0.40 -24.30
C TRP A 287 13.65 -0.82 -24.97
N TRP A 288 14.23 -1.98 -24.74
CA TRP A 288 13.92 -3.23 -25.44
C TRP A 288 12.44 -3.63 -25.37
N ALA A 289 11.77 -3.39 -24.21
CA ALA A 289 10.37 -3.78 -24.03
C ALA A 289 9.38 -2.86 -24.78
N HIS A 290 9.82 -1.74 -25.35
CA HIS A 290 8.96 -0.86 -26.13
C HIS A 290 8.41 -1.53 -27.40
N SER A 291 9.01 -2.62 -27.85
CA SER A 291 8.51 -3.46 -28.95
C SER A 291 7.20 -4.19 -28.62
N TYR A 292 6.92 -4.42 -27.34
CA TYR A 292 5.69 -5.08 -26.91
C TYR A 292 4.50 -4.11 -26.97
N PRO A 293 3.33 -4.53 -27.53
CA PRO A 293 2.16 -3.66 -27.67
C PRO A 293 1.71 -3.01 -26.35
N HIS A 294 1.69 -3.78 -25.26
CA HIS A 294 1.23 -3.30 -23.95
C HIS A 294 2.20 -2.31 -23.25
N PHE A 295 3.42 -2.16 -23.74
CA PHE A 295 4.36 -1.15 -23.26
C PHE A 295 4.46 0.10 -24.16
N LYS A 296 3.75 0.16 -25.28
CA LYS A 296 3.78 1.34 -26.14
C LYS A 296 3.22 2.60 -25.47
N GLY A 297 2.23 2.43 -24.59
CA GLY A 297 1.58 3.53 -23.90
C GLY A 297 2.29 4.02 -22.65
N VAL A 298 3.41 3.40 -22.23
CA VAL A 298 4.17 3.77 -21.01
C VAL A 298 5.51 4.41 -21.35
N ALA A 299 6.22 4.90 -20.33
CA ALA A 299 7.51 5.56 -20.47
C ALA A 299 7.48 6.72 -21.48
N ASN A 300 6.58 7.67 -21.26
CA ASN A 300 6.29 8.71 -22.23
C ASN A 300 7.20 9.95 -22.14
N PHE A 301 7.78 10.20 -20.95
CA PHE A 301 8.66 11.35 -20.72
C PHE A 301 10.11 11.04 -21.12
N ASP A 302 10.88 12.06 -21.50
CA ASP A 302 12.32 11.93 -21.72
C ASP A 302 13.09 11.96 -20.42
N GLU A 303 12.64 12.78 -19.47
CA GLU A 303 13.26 12.99 -18.17
C GLU A 303 12.20 13.08 -17.08
N ILE A 304 12.50 12.50 -15.91
CA ILE A 304 11.67 12.57 -14.71
C ILE A 304 12.53 13.18 -13.59
N TYR A 305 12.04 14.26 -13.01
CA TYR A 305 12.69 14.95 -11.90
C TYR A 305 11.91 14.77 -10.62
N TYR A 306 12.54 14.24 -9.58
CA TYR A 306 12.00 14.23 -8.22
C TYR A 306 12.69 15.33 -7.43
N ARG A 307 11.97 16.40 -7.10
CA ARG A 307 12.48 17.55 -6.32
C ARG A 307 12.31 17.27 -4.83
N ILE A 308 13.30 17.62 -4.02
CA ILE A 308 13.19 17.52 -2.56
C ILE A 308 12.37 18.71 -2.05
N ILE A 309 11.28 18.40 -1.35
CA ILE A 309 10.41 19.39 -0.69
C ILE A 309 10.30 19.00 0.76
N VAL A 310 11.21 19.56 1.56
CA VAL A 310 11.24 19.31 3.01
C VAL A 310 9.96 19.83 3.65
N GLY A 311 9.36 18.99 4.47
CA GLY A 311 8.15 19.28 5.22
C GLY A 311 6.96 18.44 4.80
N ARG A 312 5.87 18.59 5.57
CA ARG A 312 4.64 17.84 5.30
C ARG A 312 3.87 18.42 4.11
N LYS A 313 2.71 17.87 3.83
CA LYS A 313 1.90 18.12 2.65
C LYS A 313 1.56 19.60 2.36
N ALA A 314 1.33 20.43 3.37
CA ALA A 314 1.03 21.86 3.17
C ALA A 314 2.14 22.66 2.45
N PRO A 315 3.44 22.49 2.74
CA PRO A 315 4.51 23.02 1.89
C PRO A 315 4.45 22.49 0.45
N ALA A 316 4.15 21.20 0.24
CA ALA A 316 4.06 20.62 -1.08
C ALA A 316 2.93 21.27 -1.90
N PHE A 317 1.73 21.46 -1.34
CA PHE A 317 0.63 22.16 -2.02
C PHE A 317 1.01 23.57 -2.47
N ARG A 318 1.69 24.34 -1.61
CA ARG A 318 2.18 25.68 -2.00
C ARG A 318 3.20 25.64 -3.13
N LYS A 319 4.11 24.67 -3.12
CA LYS A 319 5.11 24.49 -4.17
C LYS A 319 4.49 24.00 -5.49
N PHE A 320 3.49 23.12 -5.39
CA PHE A 320 2.68 22.72 -6.55
C PHE A 320 1.98 23.92 -7.19
N ALA A 321 1.33 24.79 -6.38
CA ALA A 321 0.66 25.98 -6.88
C ALA A 321 1.61 26.95 -7.60
N LEU A 322 2.91 26.92 -7.27
CA LEU A 322 3.97 27.67 -7.97
C LEU A 322 4.52 26.95 -9.21
N GLY A 323 3.98 25.78 -9.59
CA GLY A 323 4.43 25.01 -10.75
C GLY A 323 5.78 24.31 -10.58
N MET A 324 6.18 24.01 -9.34
CA MET A 324 7.47 23.35 -9.08
C MET A 324 7.45 21.86 -9.44
N PHE A 325 6.28 21.24 -9.48
CA PHE A 325 6.06 19.85 -9.92
C PHE A 325 4.67 19.70 -10.51
N ASP A 326 4.45 18.60 -11.24
CA ASP A 326 3.35 18.48 -12.18
C ASP A 326 2.10 17.84 -11.60
N ILE A 327 2.23 17.04 -10.54
CA ILE A 327 1.13 16.29 -9.95
C ILE A 327 1.26 16.26 -8.43
N ILE A 328 0.12 16.31 -7.73
CA ILE A 328 0.07 16.12 -6.27
C ILE A 328 -1.16 15.30 -5.90
N HIS A 329 -0.96 14.33 -4.97
CA HIS A 329 -2.05 13.55 -4.40
C HIS A 329 -2.89 14.36 -3.42
N ILE A 330 -4.18 14.06 -3.41
CA ILE A 330 -5.15 14.54 -2.44
C ILE A 330 -5.56 13.35 -1.57
N ASP A 331 -5.24 13.40 -0.28
CA ASP A 331 -5.43 12.26 0.61
C ASP A 331 -6.76 12.30 1.35
N ASN A 332 -7.29 13.50 1.57
CA ASN A 332 -8.49 13.72 2.37
C ASN A 332 -9.38 14.81 1.78
N TYR A 333 -10.60 14.94 2.34
CA TYR A 333 -11.58 15.88 1.84
C TYR A 333 -11.20 17.36 2.06
N ILE A 334 -10.46 17.70 3.11
CA ILE A 334 -10.00 19.07 3.37
C ILE A 334 -9.02 19.50 2.28
N GLU A 335 -8.14 18.60 1.90
CA GLU A 335 -7.23 18.83 0.78
C GLU A 335 -8.00 18.94 -0.53
N TRP A 336 -9.04 18.13 -0.74
CA TRP A 336 -9.89 18.20 -1.93
C TRP A 336 -10.63 19.54 -2.01
N ASP A 337 -11.25 19.98 -0.93
CA ASP A 337 -11.94 21.29 -0.86
C ASP A 337 -10.95 22.44 -1.11
N SER A 338 -9.77 22.39 -0.49
CA SER A 338 -8.70 23.36 -0.72
C SER A 338 -8.19 23.35 -2.17
N ALA A 339 -8.13 22.17 -2.79
CA ALA A 339 -7.74 22.01 -4.17
C ALA A 339 -8.78 22.59 -5.14
N GLU A 340 -10.05 22.23 -4.93
CA GLU A 340 -11.18 22.67 -5.74
C GLU A 340 -11.39 24.20 -5.70
N THR A 341 -11.11 24.82 -4.55
CA THR A 341 -11.22 26.28 -4.37
C THR A 341 -9.95 27.04 -4.78
N SER A 342 -8.85 26.34 -5.11
CA SER A 342 -7.60 26.99 -5.48
C SER A 342 -7.70 27.80 -6.77
N ALA A 343 -6.99 28.94 -6.84
CA ALA A 343 -6.98 29.80 -8.02
C ALA A 343 -6.60 29.06 -9.30
N ASN A 344 -5.55 28.23 -9.26
CA ASN A 344 -5.10 27.50 -10.45
C ASN A 344 -6.17 26.52 -11.02
N VAL A 345 -7.03 25.95 -10.16
CA VAL A 345 -8.14 25.11 -10.62
C VAL A 345 -9.25 25.97 -11.18
N LYS A 346 -9.67 27.03 -10.46
CA LYS A 346 -10.72 27.95 -10.91
C LYS A 346 -10.37 28.70 -12.20
N GLU A 347 -9.11 28.99 -12.40
CA GLU A 347 -8.59 29.61 -13.62
C GLU A 347 -8.37 28.60 -14.76
N GLY A 348 -8.58 27.30 -14.53
CA GLY A 348 -8.47 26.25 -15.54
C GLY A 348 -7.06 25.82 -15.91
N PHE A 349 -6.05 26.13 -15.09
CA PHE A 349 -4.65 25.71 -15.30
C PHE A 349 -4.30 24.36 -14.69
N VAL A 350 -5.09 23.92 -13.72
CA VAL A 350 -4.93 22.65 -13.02
C VAL A 350 -6.23 21.86 -13.10
N ASN A 351 -6.11 20.59 -13.46
CA ASN A 351 -7.23 19.67 -13.49
C ASN A 351 -7.28 18.84 -12.21
N LEU A 352 -8.48 18.57 -11.71
CA LEU A 352 -8.74 17.60 -10.67
C LEU A 352 -9.10 16.26 -11.29
N TRP A 353 -8.49 15.20 -10.80
CA TRP A 353 -8.74 13.83 -11.24
C TRP A 353 -9.11 12.94 -10.07
N LYS A 354 -10.20 12.24 -10.21
CA LYS A 354 -10.63 11.18 -9.30
C LYS A 354 -10.71 9.87 -10.07
N GLY A 355 -9.81 8.96 -9.77
CA GLY A 355 -9.82 7.62 -10.34
C GLY A 355 -10.41 6.61 -9.37
N PHE A 356 -11.34 5.77 -9.81
CA PHE A 356 -11.88 4.67 -9.01
C PHE A 356 -11.12 3.39 -9.32
N TYR A 357 -10.88 2.58 -8.31
CA TYR A 357 -10.25 1.27 -8.45
C TYR A 357 -10.86 0.26 -7.47
N VAL A 358 -10.60 -1.01 -7.66
CA VAL A 358 -10.94 -2.04 -6.67
C VAL A 358 -9.74 -2.20 -5.75
N PRO A 359 -9.78 -1.66 -4.55
CA PRO A 359 -8.68 -1.85 -3.62
C PRO A 359 -8.63 -3.31 -3.18
N VAL A 360 -7.45 -3.89 -3.13
CA VAL A 360 -7.22 -5.07 -2.32
C VAL A 360 -6.76 -4.55 -0.96
N SER A 361 -7.67 -4.50 0.00
CA SER A 361 -7.37 -4.07 1.36
C SER A 361 -7.43 -5.26 2.31
N GLY A 362 -6.41 -5.39 3.14
CA GLY A 362 -6.39 -6.36 4.23
C GLY A 362 -7.18 -5.88 5.45
N PRO A 363 -7.09 -6.62 6.56
CA PRO A 363 -7.73 -6.23 7.80
C PRO A 363 -7.26 -4.85 8.24
N THR A 364 -8.21 -3.94 8.46
CA THR A 364 -7.95 -2.56 8.91
C THR A 364 -8.99 -2.18 9.95
N GLY A 365 -8.56 -1.69 11.12
CA GLY A 365 -9.46 -1.31 12.20
C GLY A 365 -8.89 -1.46 13.59
N ILE A 366 -9.74 -1.77 14.56
CA ILE A 366 -9.37 -2.02 15.95
C ILE A 366 -9.25 -3.54 16.15
N PHE A 367 -8.07 -4.00 16.44
CA PHE A 367 -7.75 -5.41 16.68
C PHE A 367 -7.71 -5.69 18.18
N PHE A 368 -8.30 -6.81 18.61
CA PHE A 368 -8.43 -7.16 20.01
C PHE A 368 -7.47 -8.26 20.45
N ASN A 369 -6.91 -8.13 21.64
CA ASN A 369 -6.29 -9.23 22.34
C ASN A 369 -7.38 -9.97 23.13
N THR A 370 -7.80 -11.15 22.67
CA THR A 370 -8.88 -11.93 23.30
C THR A 370 -8.46 -12.58 24.64
N GLN A 371 -7.21 -12.44 25.04
CA GLN A 371 -6.70 -12.91 26.33
C GLN A 371 -6.63 -11.79 27.38
N ALA A 372 -6.88 -10.54 26.99
CA ALA A 372 -6.81 -9.38 27.88
C ALA A 372 -8.21 -8.93 28.32
N LYS A 373 -8.38 -8.68 29.65
CA LYS A 373 -9.62 -8.08 30.17
C LYS A 373 -9.77 -6.63 29.72
N PRO A 374 -11.02 -6.19 29.45
CA PRO A 374 -12.29 -6.92 29.44
C PRO A 374 -12.58 -7.63 28.10
N LEU A 375 -11.63 -7.60 27.16
CA LEU A 375 -11.78 -8.10 25.79
C LEU A 375 -11.72 -9.64 25.69
N ASP A 376 -11.39 -10.35 26.78
CA ASP A 376 -11.53 -11.80 26.90
C ASP A 376 -12.99 -12.26 26.83
N ASN A 377 -13.93 -11.38 27.16
CA ASN A 377 -15.35 -11.66 27.08
C ASN A 377 -15.91 -11.35 25.67
N ILE A 378 -16.49 -12.36 25.03
CA ILE A 378 -17.06 -12.24 23.70
C ILE A 378 -18.20 -11.20 23.62
N PHE A 379 -19.03 -11.09 24.65
CA PHE A 379 -20.13 -10.12 24.67
C PHE A 379 -19.62 -8.68 24.73
N VAL A 380 -18.46 -8.44 25.35
CA VAL A 380 -17.80 -7.13 25.28
C VAL A 380 -17.42 -6.83 23.82
N ARG A 381 -16.73 -7.76 23.16
CA ARG A 381 -16.29 -7.56 21.78
C ARG A 381 -17.47 -7.39 20.80
N GLN A 382 -18.54 -8.18 20.94
CA GLN A 382 -19.76 -8.03 20.14
C GLN A 382 -20.50 -6.71 20.42
N GLY A 383 -20.51 -6.26 21.66
CA GLY A 383 -21.08 -4.95 22.03
C GLY A 383 -20.33 -3.80 21.38
N LEU A 384 -19.02 -3.92 21.19
CA LEU A 384 -18.20 -2.90 20.53
C LEU A 384 -18.56 -2.70 19.04
N TYR A 385 -19.13 -3.67 18.35
CA TYR A 385 -19.69 -3.47 17.00
C TYR A 385 -20.77 -2.40 16.95
N TYR A 386 -21.53 -2.25 18.03
CA TYR A 386 -22.60 -1.26 18.16
C TYR A 386 -22.17 0.02 18.87
N ALA A 387 -21.09 -0.03 19.67
CA ALA A 387 -20.60 1.11 20.44
C ALA A 387 -19.63 1.99 19.65
N ILE A 388 -18.96 1.45 18.63
CA ILE A 388 -17.98 2.16 17.82
C ILE A 388 -18.64 2.64 16.52
N ASP A 389 -18.83 3.96 16.41
CA ASP A 389 -19.54 4.61 15.31
C ASP A 389 -18.63 4.85 14.10
N MET A 390 -18.37 3.80 13.34
CA MET A 390 -17.52 3.91 12.15
C MET A 390 -18.24 4.58 10.97
N ASP A 391 -19.57 4.42 10.86
CA ASP A 391 -20.34 5.09 9.81
C ASP A 391 -20.37 6.60 10.04
N GLY A 392 -20.64 7.01 11.28
CA GLY A 392 -20.56 8.43 11.67
C GLY A 392 -19.15 9.01 11.53
N LEU A 393 -18.10 8.22 11.76
CA LEU A 393 -16.73 8.62 11.51
C LEU A 393 -16.50 8.87 10.01
N ILE A 394 -16.94 7.96 9.14
CA ILE A 394 -16.81 8.10 7.68
C ILE A 394 -17.50 9.38 7.20
N ASP A 395 -18.71 9.64 7.68
CA ASP A 395 -19.48 10.81 7.28
C ASP A 395 -18.83 12.12 7.77
N LYS A 396 -18.38 12.15 9.03
CA LYS A 396 -17.89 13.39 9.67
C LYS A 396 -16.42 13.67 9.41
N ALA A 397 -15.57 12.63 9.46
CA ALA A 397 -14.14 12.81 9.28
C ALA A 397 -13.68 12.75 7.83
N PHE A 398 -14.46 12.07 6.97
CA PHE A 398 -14.08 11.85 5.58
C PHE A 398 -15.13 12.30 4.56
N ALA A 399 -16.18 13.00 5.01
CA ALA A 399 -17.26 13.48 4.13
C ALA A 399 -17.83 12.38 3.22
N GLY A 400 -17.95 11.14 3.71
CA GLY A 400 -18.39 9.99 2.93
C GLY A 400 -17.40 9.48 1.87
N GLN A 401 -16.15 10.00 1.81
CA GLN A 401 -15.14 9.60 0.82
C GLN A 401 -14.43 8.29 1.14
N ARG A 402 -14.89 7.57 2.16
CA ARG A 402 -14.43 6.23 2.52
C ARG A 402 -15.60 5.27 2.44
N LYS A 403 -15.29 4.01 2.20
CA LYS A 403 -16.29 2.93 2.23
C LYS A 403 -16.11 2.14 3.53
N ARG A 404 -17.22 1.71 4.13
CA ARG A 404 -17.21 0.87 5.31
C ARG A 404 -16.59 -0.49 5.00
N LEU A 405 -15.64 -0.95 5.81
CA LEU A 405 -15.14 -2.32 5.78
C LEU A 405 -16.01 -3.20 6.68
N HIS A 406 -16.46 -4.34 6.19
CA HIS A 406 -17.37 -5.23 6.92
C HIS A 406 -16.70 -6.53 7.38
N THR A 407 -15.65 -6.97 6.68
CA THR A 407 -14.91 -8.20 6.97
C THR A 407 -13.43 -7.93 7.22
N MET A 408 -12.61 -8.97 7.19
CA MET A 408 -11.15 -8.86 7.33
C MET A 408 -10.47 -8.23 6.11
N GLY A 409 -11.19 -7.98 5.03
CA GLY A 409 -10.64 -7.40 3.83
C GLY A 409 -11.68 -7.02 2.81
N VAL A 410 -11.23 -6.50 1.69
CA VAL A 410 -12.08 -6.16 0.54
C VAL A 410 -11.30 -6.33 -0.76
N GLY A 411 -12.00 -6.68 -1.84
CA GLY A 411 -11.41 -6.81 -3.17
C GLY A 411 -10.46 -7.99 -3.34
N GLN A 412 -10.45 -8.91 -2.39
CA GLN A 412 -9.67 -10.14 -2.48
C GLN A 412 -10.35 -11.07 -3.49
N THR A 413 -9.84 -11.05 -4.72
CA THR A 413 -10.44 -11.77 -5.84
C THR A 413 -9.36 -12.42 -6.69
N TRP A 414 -9.72 -13.54 -7.31
CA TRP A 414 -8.86 -14.23 -8.25
C TRP A 414 -9.69 -14.83 -9.39
N GLY A 415 -9.52 -14.32 -10.60
CA GLY A 415 -10.42 -14.67 -11.69
C GLY A 415 -11.88 -14.36 -11.33
N LYS A 416 -12.72 -15.39 -11.23
CA LYS A 416 -14.12 -15.29 -10.78
C LYS A 416 -14.31 -15.55 -9.29
N ALA A 417 -13.28 -16.03 -8.60
CA ALA A 417 -13.37 -16.32 -7.18
C ALA A 417 -13.32 -15.02 -6.35
N GLU A 418 -14.34 -14.78 -5.56
CA GLU A 418 -14.46 -13.69 -4.61
C GLU A 418 -14.32 -14.24 -3.20
N PHE A 419 -13.24 -13.89 -2.50
CA PHE A 419 -12.91 -14.48 -1.20
C PHE A 419 -13.66 -13.84 -0.04
N ASN A 420 -13.96 -12.52 -0.12
CA ASN A 420 -14.66 -11.86 0.96
C ASN A 420 -16.12 -12.30 1.03
N ASN A 421 -16.63 -12.43 2.26
CA ASN A 421 -18.02 -12.86 2.48
C ASN A 421 -18.97 -11.66 2.35
N PRO A 422 -19.83 -11.59 1.31
CA PRO A 422 -20.73 -10.46 1.08
C PRO A 422 -21.90 -10.40 2.07
N ASP A 423 -22.19 -11.50 2.78
CA ASP A 423 -23.31 -11.60 3.70
C ASP A 423 -22.98 -10.98 5.08
N ILE A 424 -21.68 -10.70 5.34
CA ILE A 424 -21.25 -10.07 6.58
C ILE A 424 -21.40 -8.55 6.45
N VAL A 425 -22.38 -8.00 7.16
CA VAL A 425 -22.61 -6.57 7.25
C VAL A 425 -22.54 -6.13 8.70
N LYS A 426 -21.59 -5.21 9.01
CA LYS A 426 -21.47 -4.68 10.36
C LYS A 426 -22.67 -3.80 10.70
N PRO A 427 -23.18 -3.91 11.94
CA PRO A 427 -24.31 -3.10 12.38
C PRO A 427 -23.95 -1.62 12.44
N SER A 428 -24.96 -0.77 12.27
CA SER A 428 -24.86 0.65 12.54
C SER A 428 -24.73 0.93 14.04
N PHE A 429 -24.20 2.08 14.37
CA PHE A 429 -24.04 2.57 15.74
C PHE A 429 -25.36 2.52 16.51
N ASN A 430 -25.36 1.85 17.65
CA ASN A 430 -26.55 1.72 18.52
C ASN A 430 -26.10 1.52 19.98
N PRO A 431 -25.96 2.60 20.75
CA PRO A 431 -25.51 2.53 22.15
C PRO A 431 -26.37 1.62 23.03
N GLN A 432 -27.68 1.63 22.85
CA GLN A 432 -28.60 0.80 23.63
C GLN A 432 -28.34 -0.69 23.39
N LYS A 433 -28.17 -1.05 22.11
CA LYS A 433 -27.85 -2.44 21.73
C LYS A 433 -26.47 -2.87 22.27
N ALA A 434 -25.50 -1.96 22.25
CA ALA A 434 -24.20 -2.21 22.87
C ALA A 434 -24.33 -2.52 24.38
N MET A 435 -25.12 -1.72 25.11
CA MET A 435 -25.36 -1.92 26.55
C MET A 435 -26.04 -3.27 26.84
N GLU A 436 -26.92 -3.78 25.96
CA GLU A 436 -27.49 -5.12 26.12
C GLU A 436 -26.41 -6.22 26.08
N PHE A 437 -25.44 -6.09 25.19
CA PHE A 437 -24.30 -7.01 25.14
C PHE A 437 -23.40 -6.86 26.37
N PHE A 438 -23.09 -5.63 26.78
CA PHE A 438 -22.27 -5.37 27.96
C PHE A 438 -22.92 -5.88 29.26
N ALA A 439 -24.25 -5.81 29.33
CA ALA A 439 -24.99 -6.39 30.44
C ALA A 439 -24.85 -7.94 30.53
N LYS A 440 -24.78 -8.64 29.38
CA LYS A 440 -24.48 -10.06 29.29
C LYS A 440 -23.03 -10.37 29.78
N ALA A 441 -22.13 -9.42 29.60
CA ALA A 441 -20.76 -9.51 30.11
C ALA A 441 -20.63 -9.13 31.61
N GLY A 442 -21.73 -8.71 32.25
CA GLY A 442 -21.76 -8.33 33.68
C GLY A 442 -21.66 -6.83 33.94
N TYR A 443 -21.55 -5.98 32.92
CA TYR A 443 -21.48 -4.52 33.04
C TYR A 443 -22.89 -3.92 32.90
N LYS A 444 -23.50 -3.56 34.02
CA LYS A 444 -24.95 -3.22 34.08
C LYS A 444 -25.25 -1.82 34.58
N THR A 445 -24.36 -1.23 35.36
CA THR A 445 -24.61 0.01 36.09
C THR A 445 -23.67 1.10 35.57
N LEU A 446 -24.20 2.28 35.30
CA LEU A 446 -23.38 3.45 34.99
C LEU A 446 -22.85 4.09 36.29
N ASN A 447 -21.57 4.41 36.31
CA ASN A 447 -20.99 5.22 37.38
C ASN A 447 -21.24 6.73 37.14
N SER A 448 -20.73 7.58 38.04
CA SER A 448 -20.87 9.04 37.93
C SER A 448 -20.25 9.67 36.68
N SER A 449 -19.32 8.98 36.03
CA SER A 449 -18.68 9.40 34.79
C SER A 449 -19.39 8.88 33.53
N GLY A 450 -20.51 8.16 33.67
CA GLY A 450 -21.24 7.57 32.56
C GLY A 450 -20.59 6.30 32.00
N ILE A 451 -19.69 5.66 32.74
CA ILE A 451 -19.01 4.42 32.34
C ILE A 451 -19.71 3.23 33.03
N LEU A 452 -19.95 2.17 32.28
CA LEU A 452 -20.52 0.93 32.79
C LEU A 452 -19.53 0.22 33.75
N VAL A 453 -20.05 -0.26 34.85
CA VAL A 453 -19.30 -1.06 35.86
C VAL A 453 -19.95 -2.42 36.07
N ASN A 454 -19.13 -3.39 36.40
CA ASN A 454 -19.59 -4.72 36.84
C ASN A 454 -19.89 -4.77 38.33
N ASP A 455 -20.35 -5.93 38.86
CA ASP A 455 -20.73 -6.12 40.26
C ASP A 455 -19.54 -5.95 41.25
N LYS A 456 -18.29 -5.92 40.75
CA LYS A 456 -17.07 -5.63 41.51
C LYS A 456 -16.68 -4.16 41.49
N GLY A 457 -17.41 -3.31 40.78
CA GLY A 457 -17.06 -1.90 40.54
C GLY A 457 -15.97 -1.67 39.50
N GLU A 458 -15.58 -2.70 38.75
CA GLU A 458 -14.61 -2.55 37.67
C GLU A 458 -15.28 -1.89 36.47
N GLU A 459 -14.65 -0.83 35.90
CA GLU A 459 -15.15 -0.08 34.78
C GLU A 459 -14.97 -0.85 33.46
N LEU A 460 -15.91 -0.67 32.53
CA LEU A 460 -15.75 -1.12 31.16
C LEU A 460 -14.83 -0.14 30.42
N SER A 461 -13.55 -0.35 30.63
CA SER A 461 -12.48 0.51 30.12
C SER A 461 -11.33 -0.32 29.57
N PHE A 462 -10.73 0.12 28.48
CA PHE A 462 -9.51 -0.45 27.94
C PHE A 462 -8.80 0.54 27.04
N PHE A 463 -7.50 0.33 26.82
CA PHE A 463 -6.72 1.19 25.94
C PHE A 463 -6.54 0.58 24.55
N ILE A 464 -6.43 1.48 23.56
CA ILE A 464 -6.18 1.19 22.16
C ILE A 464 -4.90 1.90 21.77
N PHE A 465 -3.87 1.15 21.41
CA PHE A 465 -2.65 1.73 20.86
C PHE A 465 -2.84 2.16 19.39
N PHE A 466 -2.25 3.29 19.03
CA PHE A 466 -2.16 3.75 17.65
C PHE A 466 -0.78 4.36 17.35
N LYS A 467 -0.41 4.40 16.08
CA LYS A 467 0.95 4.75 15.62
C LYS A 467 1.04 6.09 14.90
N ASP A 468 -0.05 6.51 14.24
CA ASP A 468 -0.06 7.74 13.43
C ASP A 468 -0.72 8.89 14.21
N GLU A 469 0.10 9.88 14.58
CA GLU A 469 -0.35 11.07 15.30
C GLU A 469 -1.42 11.87 14.53
N GLN A 470 -1.45 11.76 13.20
CA GLN A 470 -2.44 12.46 12.37
C GLN A 470 -3.86 11.90 12.57
N GLU A 471 -3.97 10.66 13.03
CA GLU A 471 -5.25 10.01 13.31
C GLU A 471 -5.85 10.42 14.67
N ARG A 472 -5.17 11.26 15.47
CA ARG A 472 -5.65 11.63 16.83
C ARG A 472 -7.06 12.22 16.83
N GLU A 473 -7.40 13.01 15.82
CA GLU A 473 -8.72 13.64 15.73
C GLU A 473 -9.87 12.63 15.57
N ILE A 474 -9.66 11.57 14.79
CA ILE A 474 -10.67 10.53 14.60
C ILE A 474 -10.95 9.77 15.89
N PHE A 475 -9.94 9.62 16.76
CA PHE A 475 -10.10 8.92 18.04
C PHE A 475 -10.92 9.71 19.04
N GLY A 476 -10.85 11.05 19.02
CA GLY A 476 -11.72 11.91 19.83
C GLY A 476 -13.20 11.69 19.50
N PHE A 477 -13.54 11.56 18.22
CA PHE A 477 -14.89 11.22 17.79
C PHE A 477 -15.31 9.83 18.28
N LEU A 478 -14.51 8.80 18.06
CA LEU A 478 -14.83 7.43 18.46
C LEU A 478 -14.99 7.30 19.99
N TYR A 479 -14.14 7.98 20.77
CA TYR A 479 -14.26 8.06 22.22
C TYR A 479 -15.62 8.62 22.64
N ALA A 480 -15.98 9.79 22.10
CA ALA A 480 -17.23 10.46 22.44
C ALA A 480 -18.48 9.62 22.09
N GLN A 481 -18.44 8.85 21.00
CA GLN A 481 -19.53 7.95 20.64
C GLN A 481 -19.57 6.72 21.55
N ALA A 482 -18.44 6.08 21.84
CA ALA A 482 -18.37 4.90 22.71
C ALA A 482 -18.81 5.21 24.14
N LEU A 483 -18.53 6.42 24.62
CA LEU A 483 -18.99 6.85 25.95
C LEU A 483 -20.52 6.89 26.06
N LYS A 484 -21.27 7.14 24.98
CA LYS A 484 -22.75 7.05 24.96
C LYS A 484 -23.24 5.63 25.21
N ALA A 485 -22.41 4.63 24.92
CA ALA A 485 -22.67 3.23 25.23
C ALA A 485 -22.05 2.78 26.58
N GLY A 486 -21.53 3.71 27.36
CA GLY A 486 -20.93 3.43 28.67
C GLY A 486 -19.54 2.78 28.60
N VAL A 487 -18.81 2.94 27.50
CA VAL A 487 -17.45 2.39 27.33
C VAL A 487 -16.42 3.51 27.34
N ASN A 488 -15.40 3.37 28.16
CA ASN A 488 -14.22 4.25 28.17
C ASN A 488 -13.13 3.68 27.27
N LEU A 489 -12.89 4.32 26.11
CA LEU A 489 -11.82 3.96 25.17
C LEU A 489 -10.63 4.90 25.36
N GLU A 490 -9.54 4.39 25.91
CA GLU A 490 -8.32 5.17 26.10
C GLU A 490 -7.39 5.02 24.89
N PHE A 491 -7.36 5.99 23.98
CA PHE A 491 -6.44 5.97 22.84
C PHE A 491 -5.04 6.43 23.24
N LYS A 492 -4.03 5.57 23.07
CA LYS A 492 -2.63 5.82 23.46
C LYS A 492 -1.72 5.83 22.24
N TYR A 493 -1.13 6.99 21.98
CA TYR A 493 -0.11 7.13 20.94
C TYR A 493 1.18 6.39 21.29
N TYR A 494 1.71 5.65 20.33
CA TYR A 494 2.93 4.87 20.51
C TYR A 494 3.85 5.03 19.30
N SER A 495 4.88 5.87 19.42
CA SER A 495 5.77 6.29 18.33
C SER A 495 6.74 5.21 17.83
N GLY A 496 6.95 4.13 18.57
CA GLY A 496 7.89 3.10 18.18
C GLY A 496 7.74 1.80 18.97
N GLY A 497 8.18 0.69 18.40
CA GLY A 497 8.16 -0.60 19.06
C GLY A 497 6.76 -1.24 19.24
N MET A 498 5.72 -0.74 18.54
CA MET A 498 4.35 -1.28 18.66
C MET A 498 4.29 -2.75 18.28
N THR A 499 5.04 -3.17 17.25
CA THR A 499 5.15 -4.58 16.88
C THR A 499 5.66 -5.44 18.03
N ASN A 500 6.63 -4.96 18.82
CA ASN A 500 7.14 -5.68 19.98
C ASN A 500 6.09 -5.81 21.09
N LYS A 501 5.30 -4.75 21.32
CA LYS A 501 4.18 -4.78 22.28
C LYS A 501 3.13 -5.82 21.87
N ILE A 502 2.75 -5.83 20.62
CA ILE A 502 1.78 -6.78 20.06
C ILE A 502 2.33 -8.21 20.16
N SER A 503 3.58 -8.44 19.75
CA SER A 503 4.23 -9.75 19.79
C SER A 503 4.39 -10.28 21.22
N SER A 504 4.68 -9.42 22.19
CA SER A 504 4.79 -9.80 23.61
C SER A 504 3.44 -10.00 24.30
N ARG A 505 2.32 -9.72 23.66
CA ARG A 505 0.97 -9.68 24.23
C ARG A 505 0.75 -8.59 25.29
N ASP A 506 1.59 -7.56 25.32
CA ASP A 506 1.48 -6.43 26.25
C ASP A 506 0.58 -5.34 25.66
N TYR A 507 -0.67 -5.68 25.36
CA TYR A 507 -1.68 -4.78 24.83
C TYR A 507 -3.09 -5.32 25.07
N GLN A 508 -4.11 -4.45 25.06
CA GLN A 508 -5.53 -4.82 25.07
C GLN A 508 -6.11 -4.74 23.64
N ALA A 509 -5.94 -3.60 23.00
CA ALA A 509 -6.33 -3.39 21.60
C ALA A 509 -5.34 -2.48 20.89
N TRP A 510 -5.35 -2.52 19.55
CA TRP A 510 -4.57 -1.59 18.74
C TRP A 510 -5.30 -1.25 17.44
N TRP A 511 -5.08 -0.04 16.98
CA TRP A 511 -5.58 0.46 15.69
C TRP A 511 -4.49 0.33 14.63
N GLY A 512 -4.85 -0.18 13.46
CA GLY A 512 -3.93 -0.28 12.36
C GLY A 512 -4.46 -1.05 11.15
N ALA A 513 -3.54 -1.38 10.25
CA ALA A 513 -3.81 -2.16 9.05
C ALA A 513 -2.79 -3.29 8.91
N LEU A 514 -3.25 -4.42 8.40
CA LEU A 514 -2.39 -5.54 8.03
C LEU A 514 -2.17 -5.58 6.52
N PRO A 515 -1.08 -6.23 6.06
CA PRO A 515 -0.85 -6.43 4.63
C PRO A 515 -2.06 -7.07 3.95
N SER A 516 -2.30 -6.69 2.72
CA SER A 516 -3.35 -7.25 1.88
C SER A 516 -2.76 -8.15 0.81
N TYR A 517 -3.42 -9.27 0.58
CA TYR A 517 -3.09 -10.21 -0.47
C TYR A 517 -4.34 -10.46 -1.32
N ARG A 518 -4.17 -10.72 -2.60
CA ARG A 518 -5.30 -11.04 -3.50
C ARG A 518 -5.99 -12.34 -3.11
N ILE A 519 -5.20 -13.31 -2.69
CA ILE A 519 -5.65 -14.54 -2.06
C ILE A 519 -5.38 -14.38 -0.58
N PRO A 520 -6.37 -14.51 0.29
CA PRO A 520 -6.16 -14.39 1.73
C PRO A 520 -5.10 -15.38 2.24
N ASP A 521 -4.18 -14.88 3.06
CA ASP A 521 -3.24 -15.71 3.83
C ASP A 521 -3.54 -15.54 5.32
N ASN A 522 -4.48 -16.32 5.79
CA ASN A 522 -5.01 -16.21 7.14
C ASN A 522 -4.42 -17.25 8.11
N TYR A 523 -3.59 -18.19 7.64
CA TYR A 523 -3.14 -19.33 8.44
C TYR A 523 -2.34 -18.88 9.67
N THR A 524 -1.27 -18.15 9.47
CA THR A 524 -0.42 -17.70 10.59
C THR A 524 -1.14 -16.67 11.48
N LEU A 525 -2.07 -15.91 10.90
CA LEU A 525 -2.82 -14.88 11.61
C LEU A 525 -3.88 -15.47 12.56
N LEU A 526 -4.47 -16.62 12.24
CA LEU A 526 -5.67 -17.12 12.92
C LEU A 526 -5.50 -18.52 13.54
N HIS A 527 -4.56 -19.35 13.07
CA HIS A 527 -4.43 -20.74 13.54
C HIS A 527 -4.02 -20.83 15.00
N SER A 528 -4.68 -21.70 15.77
CA SER A 528 -4.52 -21.85 17.23
C SER A 528 -3.10 -22.21 17.65
N SER A 529 -2.30 -22.86 16.79
CA SER A 529 -0.90 -23.20 17.11
C SER A 529 -0.01 -21.98 17.38
N PHE A 530 -0.45 -20.78 16.97
CA PHE A 530 0.24 -19.51 17.21
C PHE A 530 -0.37 -18.69 18.35
N ALA A 531 -1.57 -19.04 18.86
CA ALA A 531 -2.33 -18.23 19.81
C ALA A 531 -1.57 -17.92 21.11
N ASN A 532 -0.75 -18.86 21.59
CA ASN A 532 0.04 -18.72 22.81
C ASN A 532 1.52 -18.39 22.58
N LYS A 533 1.93 -18.18 21.32
CA LYS A 533 3.29 -17.77 20.99
C LYS A 533 3.45 -16.26 21.18
N LYS A 534 4.58 -15.83 21.71
CA LYS A 534 4.95 -14.40 21.81
C LYS A 534 5.55 -13.90 20.49
N THR A 535 4.75 -13.93 19.45
CA THR A 535 5.09 -13.56 18.10
C THR A 535 3.99 -12.67 17.51
N PHE A 536 4.19 -12.12 16.32
CA PHE A 536 3.16 -11.33 15.66
C PHE A 536 2.06 -12.19 15.02
N GLU A 537 2.34 -13.50 14.81
CA GLU A 537 1.35 -14.46 14.35
C GLU A 537 0.25 -14.64 15.42
N ASN A 538 -0.96 -14.86 14.98
CA ASN A 538 -2.17 -14.94 15.80
C ASN A 538 -2.14 -14.04 17.03
N PHE A 539 -1.79 -12.77 16.83
CA PHE A 539 -1.72 -11.79 17.91
C PHE A 539 -3.06 -11.60 18.66
N PHE A 540 -4.18 -12.04 18.09
CA PHE A 540 -5.46 -12.07 18.78
C PHE A 540 -5.44 -12.98 20.03
N GLY A 541 -4.57 -14.00 20.04
CA GLY A 541 -4.57 -15.03 21.07
C GLY A 541 -5.82 -15.91 21.04
N TYR A 542 -6.50 -15.98 19.88
CA TYR A 542 -7.73 -16.72 19.69
C TYR A 542 -7.46 -18.16 19.27
N SER A 543 -8.27 -19.08 19.77
CA SER A 543 -8.19 -20.50 19.43
C SER A 543 -9.59 -21.06 19.15
N ASN A 544 -9.75 -21.74 18.02
CA ASN A 544 -10.98 -22.39 17.62
C ASN A 544 -10.66 -23.58 16.73
N PRO A 545 -10.98 -24.84 17.11
CA PRO A 545 -10.65 -26.04 16.35
C PRO A 545 -11.36 -26.11 14.97
N GLU A 546 -12.54 -25.51 14.82
CA GLU A 546 -13.24 -25.47 13.55
C GLU A 546 -12.55 -24.51 12.58
N LEU A 547 -12.12 -23.36 13.10
CA LEU A 547 -11.31 -22.39 12.34
C LEU A 547 -10.00 -23.02 11.89
N ASP A 548 -9.31 -23.74 12.76
CA ASP A 548 -8.07 -24.44 12.42
C ASP A 548 -8.26 -25.41 11.26
N ARG A 549 -9.32 -26.24 11.33
CA ARG A 549 -9.65 -27.18 10.24
C ARG A 549 -9.94 -26.48 8.92
N LEU A 550 -10.62 -25.33 8.94
CA LEU A 550 -10.88 -24.54 7.72
C LEU A 550 -9.60 -23.93 7.17
N LEU A 551 -8.71 -23.43 8.02
CA LEU A 551 -7.41 -22.87 7.63
C LEU A 551 -6.49 -23.94 7.03
N GLU A 552 -6.47 -25.13 7.62
CA GLU A 552 -5.75 -26.30 7.09
C GLU A 552 -6.31 -26.71 5.73
N ARG A 553 -7.63 -26.84 5.62
CA ARG A 553 -8.30 -27.16 4.36
C ARG A 553 -8.08 -26.11 3.27
N PHE A 554 -8.10 -24.81 3.61
CA PHE A 554 -7.77 -23.72 2.65
C PHE A 554 -6.40 -23.92 2.03
N ASN A 555 -5.47 -24.49 2.78
CA ASN A 555 -4.09 -24.75 2.38
C ASN A 555 -3.88 -26.14 1.73
N GLU A 556 -4.92 -26.96 1.56
CA GLU A 556 -4.80 -28.24 0.85
C GLU A 556 -4.47 -28.01 -0.64
N SER A 557 -3.65 -28.91 -1.20
CA SER A 557 -3.33 -28.93 -2.62
C SER A 557 -4.52 -29.44 -3.44
N GLY A 558 -4.67 -28.93 -4.68
CA GLY A 558 -5.68 -29.40 -5.63
C GLY A 558 -7.04 -28.71 -5.54
N LEU A 559 -7.24 -27.78 -4.59
CA LEU A 559 -8.44 -26.95 -4.55
C LEU A 559 -8.38 -25.84 -5.61
N THR A 560 -9.50 -25.62 -6.27
CA THR A 560 -9.70 -24.44 -7.13
C THR A 560 -9.80 -23.16 -6.29
N TYR A 561 -9.61 -21.99 -6.91
CA TYR A 561 -9.78 -20.72 -6.20
C TYR A 561 -11.23 -20.48 -5.77
N GLU A 562 -12.20 -20.96 -6.53
CA GLU A 562 -13.61 -20.92 -6.18
C GLU A 562 -13.91 -21.74 -4.90
N GLU A 563 -13.34 -22.94 -4.78
CA GLU A 563 -13.45 -23.76 -3.56
C GLU A 563 -12.77 -23.10 -2.38
N LYS A 564 -11.59 -22.52 -2.57
CA LYS A 564 -10.89 -21.73 -1.54
C LYS A 564 -11.69 -20.51 -1.13
N ALA A 565 -12.36 -19.83 -2.07
CA ALA A 565 -13.19 -18.66 -1.74
C ALA A 565 -14.38 -19.06 -0.85
N VAL A 566 -15.01 -20.21 -1.10
CA VAL A 566 -16.06 -20.74 -0.22
C VAL A 566 -15.52 -20.99 1.19
N ILE A 567 -14.35 -21.63 1.30
CA ILE A 567 -13.72 -21.91 2.61
C ILE A 567 -13.38 -20.57 3.33
N ASN A 568 -12.84 -19.59 2.61
CA ASN A 568 -12.50 -18.31 3.22
C ASN A 568 -13.73 -17.56 3.76
N ARG A 569 -14.88 -17.66 3.08
CA ARG A 569 -16.14 -17.06 3.56
C ARG A 569 -16.59 -17.68 4.88
N GLU A 570 -16.40 -18.98 5.07
CA GLU A 570 -16.67 -19.64 6.35
C GLU A 570 -15.65 -19.22 7.42
N ILE A 571 -14.37 -19.04 7.07
CA ILE A 571 -13.36 -18.48 7.97
C ILE A 571 -13.77 -17.07 8.42
N GLU A 572 -14.13 -16.17 7.49
CA GLU A 572 -14.58 -14.82 7.82
C GLU A 572 -15.82 -14.82 8.74
N LYS A 573 -16.74 -15.76 8.56
CA LYS A 573 -17.92 -15.91 9.42
C LYS A 573 -17.54 -16.25 10.87
N ILE A 574 -16.64 -17.19 11.09
CA ILE A 574 -16.16 -17.55 12.44
C ILE A 574 -15.45 -16.34 13.08
N VAL A 575 -14.62 -15.62 12.30
CA VAL A 575 -13.93 -14.42 12.78
C VAL A 575 -14.91 -13.32 13.17
N ASP A 576 -15.97 -13.14 12.40
CA ASP A 576 -17.04 -12.19 12.68
C ASP A 576 -17.82 -12.56 13.94
N GLU A 577 -18.24 -13.80 14.08
CA GLU A 577 -18.95 -14.30 15.25
C GLU A 577 -18.10 -14.18 16.52
N ALA A 578 -16.80 -14.42 16.43
CA ALA A 578 -15.83 -14.26 17.51
C ALA A 578 -15.51 -12.80 17.82
N ALA A 579 -15.89 -11.86 16.95
CA ALA A 579 -15.62 -10.45 17.08
C ALA A 579 -14.15 -10.13 17.38
N LEU A 580 -13.22 -10.64 16.56
CA LEU A 580 -11.78 -10.47 16.78
C LEU A 580 -11.29 -9.03 16.51
N MET A 581 -12.03 -8.27 15.71
CA MET A 581 -11.73 -6.89 15.39
C MET A 581 -12.99 -6.09 15.09
N VAL A 582 -12.93 -4.76 15.21
CA VAL A 582 -13.91 -3.85 14.60
C VAL A 582 -13.32 -3.36 13.29
N PRO A 583 -13.81 -3.83 12.13
CA PRO A 583 -13.37 -3.34 10.84
C PRO A 583 -13.67 -1.85 10.67
N SER A 584 -12.75 -1.12 10.05
CA SER A 584 -12.88 0.32 9.87
C SER A 584 -13.39 0.70 8.48
N TYR A 585 -12.53 1.24 7.65
CA TYR A 585 -12.89 1.76 6.32
C TYR A 585 -11.75 1.55 5.33
N TYR A 586 -12.07 1.71 4.05
CA TYR A 586 -11.09 1.72 2.96
C TYR A 586 -11.38 2.85 1.98
N LYS A 587 -10.38 3.25 1.20
CA LYS A 587 -10.52 4.19 0.10
C LYS A 587 -10.49 3.41 -1.21
N ASN A 588 -11.42 3.72 -2.11
CA ASN A 588 -11.48 3.13 -3.45
C ASN A 588 -11.20 4.16 -4.56
N THR A 589 -10.63 5.31 -4.18
CA THR A 589 -10.27 6.36 -5.13
C THR A 589 -8.81 6.77 -4.96
N ILE A 590 -8.19 7.17 -6.08
CA ILE A 590 -6.99 8.00 -6.08
C ILE A 590 -7.41 9.36 -6.60
N ASP A 591 -7.13 10.39 -5.82
CA ASP A 591 -7.47 11.77 -6.11
C ASP A 591 -6.17 12.55 -6.32
N VAL A 592 -6.07 13.27 -7.43
CA VAL A 592 -4.86 14.05 -7.76
C VAL A 592 -5.21 15.41 -8.36
N MET A 593 -4.37 16.40 -8.11
CA MET A 593 -4.27 17.60 -8.91
C MET A 593 -3.13 17.43 -9.91
N ALA A 594 -3.38 17.75 -11.16
CA ALA A 594 -2.35 17.75 -12.19
C ALA A 594 -2.43 19.05 -13.00
N TRP A 595 -1.28 19.65 -13.32
CA TRP A 595 -1.25 20.73 -14.28
C TRP A 595 -1.83 20.27 -15.62
N LYS A 596 -2.56 21.16 -16.31
CA LYS A 596 -3.36 20.84 -17.50
C LYS A 596 -2.55 20.18 -18.62
N TRP A 597 -1.25 20.44 -18.69
CA TRP A 597 -0.32 19.83 -19.65
C TRP A 597 0.07 18.38 -19.33
N ILE A 598 -0.32 17.84 -18.16
CA ILE A 598 -0.23 16.41 -17.85
C ILE A 598 -1.54 15.76 -18.23
N CYS A 599 -1.48 14.97 -19.28
CA CYS A 599 -2.62 14.34 -19.91
C CYS A 599 -2.70 12.87 -19.55
N PHE A 600 -3.93 12.36 -19.52
CA PHE A 600 -4.24 10.96 -19.21
C PHE A 600 -5.15 10.39 -20.31
N PRO A 601 -5.06 9.08 -20.62
CA PRO A 601 -6.01 8.44 -21.50
C PRO A 601 -7.43 8.50 -20.92
N SER A 602 -8.43 8.64 -21.77
CA SER A 602 -9.84 8.75 -21.34
C SER A 602 -10.39 7.49 -20.64
N TRP A 603 -9.72 6.35 -20.83
CA TRP A 603 -10.07 5.06 -20.27
C TRP A 603 -9.31 4.73 -18.98
N LEU A 604 -8.42 5.60 -18.48
CA LEU A 604 -7.55 5.30 -17.35
C LEU A 604 -8.36 5.05 -16.08
N ASN A 605 -8.67 3.80 -15.83
CA ASN A 605 -9.38 3.31 -14.68
C ASN A 605 -9.02 1.84 -14.47
N MET A 606 -7.93 1.60 -13.74
CA MET A 606 -7.38 0.27 -13.56
C MET A 606 -7.91 -0.42 -12.31
N ARG A 607 -8.13 -1.73 -12.42
CA ARG A 607 -8.76 -2.55 -11.40
C ARG A 607 -8.02 -2.53 -10.06
N TYR A 608 -6.68 -2.62 -10.06
CA TYR A 608 -5.90 -2.82 -8.84
C TYR A 608 -4.94 -1.70 -8.50
N GLN A 609 -4.53 -0.93 -9.46
CA GLN A 609 -3.63 0.16 -9.21
C GLN A 609 -3.89 1.26 -10.22
N ASN A 610 -4.25 2.42 -9.71
CA ASN A 610 -4.37 3.59 -10.53
C ASN A 610 -2.99 4.20 -10.72
N ASN A 611 -2.47 4.16 -11.94
CA ASN A 611 -1.17 4.72 -12.30
C ASN A 611 -1.22 6.23 -12.58
N LEU A 612 -2.14 6.96 -11.94
CA LEU A 612 -2.24 8.41 -12.05
C LEU A 612 -1.01 9.17 -11.53
N ASP A 613 -0.09 8.50 -10.84
CA ASP A 613 1.09 9.14 -10.23
C ASP A 613 2.42 8.48 -10.59
N ASN A 614 2.40 7.44 -11.40
CA ASN A 614 3.62 6.71 -11.77
C ASN A 614 4.14 7.16 -13.14
N PRO A 615 5.13 8.07 -13.20
CA PRO A 615 5.63 8.57 -14.49
C PRO A 615 6.46 7.54 -15.25
N MET A 616 6.97 6.49 -14.60
CA MET A 616 7.83 5.48 -15.24
C MET A 616 7.01 4.44 -16.03
N PHE A 617 5.92 3.96 -15.41
CA PHE A 617 5.08 2.88 -15.97
C PHE A 617 3.62 3.28 -16.15
N GLY A 618 3.27 4.54 -15.86
CA GLY A 618 1.93 5.08 -16.08
C GLY A 618 1.69 5.48 -17.55
N TYR A 619 0.42 5.62 -17.87
CA TYR A 619 -0.04 5.98 -19.22
C TYR A 619 -0.17 7.49 -19.43
N MET A 620 0.28 8.31 -18.49
CA MET A 620 0.27 9.77 -18.60
C MET A 620 1.34 10.27 -19.58
N TRP A 621 1.12 11.45 -20.14
CA TRP A 621 2.09 12.12 -21.00
C TRP A 621 2.09 13.64 -20.80
N PHE A 622 3.14 14.28 -21.28
CA PHE A 622 3.28 15.73 -21.32
C PHE A 622 2.82 16.27 -22.68
N ASP A 623 2.04 17.37 -22.66
CA ASP A 623 1.61 18.08 -23.86
C ASP A 623 2.18 19.49 -23.88
N ALA A 624 3.18 19.72 -24.74
CA ALA A 624 3.88 21.00 -24.87
C ALA A 624 2.99 22.11 -25.46
N GLU A 625 1.99 21.77 -26.29
CA GLU A 625 1.07 22.75 -26.84
C GLU A 625 0.14 23.29 -25.77
N ILE A 626 -0.40 22.40 -24.91
CA ILE A 626 -1.23 22.78 -23.77
C ILE A 626 -0.40 23.58 -22.76
N GLU A 627 0.86 23.21 -22.53
CA GLU A 627 1.74 23.99 -21.64
C GLU A 627 1.94 25.41 -22.18
N ALA A 628 2.21 25.56 -23.48
CA ALA A 628 2.37 26.86 -24.12
C ALA A 628 1.09 27.72 -24.05
N GLU A 629 -0.08 27.08 -24.27
CA GLU A 629 -1.39 27.74 -24.10
C GLU A 629 -1.59 28.24 -22.68
N CYS A 630 -1.34 27.42 -21.67
CA CYS A 630 -1.43 27.78 -20.26
C CYS A 630 -0.50 28.95 -19.91
N LYS A 631 0.74 28.93 -20.36
CA LYS A 631 1.72 30.00 -20.13
C LYS A 631 1.27 31.33 -20.78
N LYS A 632 0.74 31.27 -22.01
CA LYS A 632 0.21 32.43 -22.72
C LYS A 632 -1.01 33.00 -22.01
N ALA A 633 -1.97 32.15 -21.64
CA ALA A 633 -3.18 32.57 -20.93
C ALA A 633 -2.84 33.23 -19.59
N LYS A 634 -1.90 32.68 -18.82
CA LYS A 634 -1.39 33.31 -17.57
C LYS A 634 -0.77 34.67 -17.83
N ALA A 635 0.04 34.81 -18.87
CA ALA A 635 0.68 36.09 -19.20
C ALA A 635 -0.34 37.16 -19.64
N GLU A 636 -1.45 36.74 -20.26
CA GLU A 636 -2.54 37.59 -20.69
C GLU A 636 -3.64 37.79 -19.62
N ASN A 637 -3.49 37.22 -18.43
CA ASN A 637 -4.51 37.16 -17.36
C ASN A 637 -5.86 36.60 -17.85
N LYS A 638 -5.82 35.60 -18.73
CA LYS A 638 -7.00 34.89 -19.23
C LYS A 638 -7.21 33.60 -18.46
N MET A 639 -8.47 33.31 -18.16
CA MET A 639 -8.87 32.02 -17.62
C MET A 639 -9.04 31.01 -18.76
N LEU A 640 -8.75 29.77 -18.47
CA LEU A 640 -9.09 28.61 -19.29
C LEU A 640 -10.33 27.92 -18.75
N GLU A 641 -10.84 26.91 -19.45
CA GLU A 641 -11.95 26.12 -18.96
C GLU A 641 -11.56 25.31 -17.72
N GLU A 642 -12.32 25.46 -16.65
CA GLU A 642 -12.18 24.66 -15.42
C GLU A 642 -12.60 23.21 -15.70
N ASN A 643 -11.75 22.24 -15.35
CA ASN A 643 -12.05 20.84 -15.54
C ASN A 643 -11.76 20.00 -14.29
N SER A 644 -12.78 19.30 -13.86
CA SER A 644 -12.67 18.23 -12.86
C SER A 644 -13.14 16.93 -13.49
N TYR A 645 -12.34 15.90 -13.40
CA TYR A 645 -12.60 14.63 -14.05
C TYR A 645 -12.82 13.52 -13.03
N SER A 646 -13.92 12.79 -13.17
CA SER A 646 -14.13 11.53 -12.49
C SER A 646 -13.99 10.39 -13.49
N LEU A 647 -13.00 9.54 -13.27
CA LEU A 647 -12.80 8.32 -14.05
C LEU A 647 -13.62 7.21 -13.42
N SER A 648 -14.95 7.34 -13.49
CA SER A 648 -15.89 6.52 -12.73
C SER A 648 -16.25 5.19 -13.40
N GLY A 649 -15.80 4.92 -14.59
CA GLY A 649 -16.11 3.74 -15.36
C GLY A 649 -16.60 2.50 -14.56
N ARG A 650 -15.93 1.38 -14.72
CA ARG A 650 -16.27 0.03 -14.25
C ARG A 650 -16.30 -0.16 -12.73
N TYR A 651 -15.70 0.72 -11.91
CA TYR A 651 -15.37 0.48 -10.49
C TYR A 651 -15.89 1.53 -9.52
N LYS A 652 -16.94 2.27 -9.92
CA LYS A 652 -17.60 3.27 -9.06
C LYS A 652 -18.39 2.62 -7.92
#